data_607d05c80257823e8189b91db9cbdf71
#
_entry.id   607d05c80257823e8189b91db9cbdf71
#
_cell.length_a   1.000
_cell.length_b   1.000
_cell.length_c   1.000
_cell.angle_alpha   90.00
_cell.angle_beta   90.00
_cell.angle_gamma   90.00
#
_symmetry.space_group_name_H-M   'P 1'
#
loop_
_entity.id
_entity.type
_entity.pdbx_description
1 polymer ?
#
loop_
_entity_poly.entity_id
_entity_poly.type
_entity_poly.pdbx_seq_one_letter_code
_entity_poly.pdbx_strand_id
1 'polypeptide(L)'
;MTSCIRPGCVGRIMGTGYCDSCGRRHTESRPAPPAPPRAPVTTAEEAPGPPAVHAVAGVGELDQHGLVVLPDVPVPDDVLVADPRPPAGGRRCGANGCTMTIGVGYGGQPARATGRCPRCGTPYSLLPQLHPGDVVADHYKVLGCLTHGGNGWIYLAEDTRADGHRVVLKGQINPHDALARRNAVEERRSLTDLHHPDIVRLITYADHGAPGRPPTGYLVMDYIGGRSLQQLFDADDAERVFHGRPRLDHVLTYGCKILGALQYMHERGLLYCDMKPANVVHFGRAIKVVDLGAVRAIGDRASAYVYTPGFAPPKEEIDRRGWHVDSDLYTVGMTLEALARGTEPARGLASDSFRRLVDRATHAEVRARFRSAAEMSRQLWEVLREFRSLQFGEQLPESSTRFRATGASLDAGLGAIPGLDHWTARPGEQLAGLDVSSPSAAEVAGALPEPVPDPADGAALLLDTFPPDAPDRVARQWSRESRLGTPETALWLCRAYLRRGEQDEAESWLIEAETQLGERATAHDWRIAWHYGVLHLSKGEVARAGDRFDAVYSALPGEYVPKLALGYCVEHGTDDGTGTGTARRAGDDGGHGAVQGTGRGGGREAVQGAGHGAGHGAAPAAGHGGAPRAENGDALRRSRAMLFYEAVWKRDCAHTAAAFGLARGHLAAGDRDAAVRVLDAVPATSRHYDAARIAAVRVRAGTLHGSPPSPADLRDAARRLPELRLDGGAADGESRARLIAEVRENTLHALREPGRGPDFPAGDLLGPGDEEGLRSLLEQSFRQLAAQARTAQEHGRLLDLAHEVRPMTTF
;
A
#
# COMPACT_ATOMS: atom_id res chain seq x y z
N MET A 1 55.83 -6.10 15.38
CA MET A 1 54.81 -5.02 15.36
C MET A 1 54.69 -4.53 13.94
N THR A 2 53.57 -4.78 13.30
CA THR A 2 53.32 -4.48 11.88
C THR A 2 52.65 -3.11 11.74
N SER A 3 53.06 -2.29 10.79
CA SER A 3 52.43 -0.99 10.54
C SER A 3 51.01 -1.19 9.98
N CYS A 4 50.11 -0.24 10.26
CA CYS A 4 48.76 -0.28 9.71
C CYS A 4 48.75 -0.13 8.21
N ILE A 5 48.08 -1.05 7.50
CA ILE A 5 48.08 -1.12 6.02
C ILE A 5 47.12 -0.12 5.37
N ARG A 6 46.44 0.72 6.13
CA ARG A 6 45.43 1.66 5.58
C ARG A 6 46.08 2.93 5.07
N PRO A 7 45.70 3.44 3.90
CA PRO A 7 46.18 4.69 3.36
C PRO A 7 45.99 5.85 4.36
N GLY A 8 47.09 6.60 4.66
CA GLY A 8 47.03 7.75 5.56
C GLY A 8 47.07 7.45 7.07
N CYS A 9 47.16 6.18 7.50
CA CYS A 9 47.28 5.84 8.92
C CYS A 9 48.74 5.51 9.30
N VAL A 10 49.31 6.24 10.25
CA VAL A 10 50.67 6.05 10.73
C VAL A 10 50.80 5.12 11.98
N GLY A 11 49.68 4.51 12.38
CA GLY A 11 49.61 3.66 13.56
C GLY A 11 50.17 2.24 13.35
N ARG A 12 50.40 1.53 14.48
CA ARG A 12 50.92 0.15 14.51
C ARG A 12 49.86 -0.81 15.02
N ILE A 13 49.89 -2.06 14.53
CA ILE A 13 48.99 -3.11 14.97
C ILE A 13 49.48 -3.67 16.31
N MET A 14 48.64 -3.54 17.34
CA MET A 14 48.91 -4.03 18.68
C MET A 14 48.71 -5.53 18.78
N GLY A 15 49.23 -6.18 19.82
CA GLY A 15 49.04 -7.62 20.07
C GLY A 15 47.57 -8.06 20.19
N THR A 16 46.63 -7.12 20.36
CA THR A 16 45.19 -7.32 20.35
C THR A 16 44.57 -7.38 18.93
N GLY A 17 45.40 -7.18 17.88
CA GLY A 17 44.94 -7.17 16.49
C GLY A 17 44.30 -5.86 16.03
N TYR A 18 44.35 -4.79 16.84
CA TYR A 18 43.82 -3.47 16.50
C TYR A 18 44.98 -2.44 16.32
N CYS A 19 44.74 -1.46 15.47
CA CYS A 19 45.69 -0.35 15.26
C CYS A 19 45.56 0.66 16.41
N ASP A 20 46.73 1.07 16.98
CA ASP A 20 46.81 2.03 18.09
C ASP A 20 46.38 3.45 17.71
N SER A 21 46.44 3.81 16.42
CA SER A 21 46.15 5.15 15.94
C SER A 21 44.72 5.29 15.38
N CYS A 22 44.21 4.31 14.59
CA CYS A 22 42.84 4.39 14.01
C CYS A 22 41.83 3.47 14.68
N GLY A 23 42.19 2.69 15.70
CA GLY A 23 41.30 1.85 16.50
C GLY A 23 40.63 0.70 15.76
N ARG A 24 40.94 0.42 14.51
CA ARG A 24 40.26 -0.62 13.72
C ARG A 24 41.07 -1.91 13.66
N ARG A 25 40.34 -3.04 13.56
CA ARG A 25 40.94 -4.38 13.51
C ARG A 25 41.73 -4.60 12.21
N HIS A 26 42.88 -5.23 12.31
CA HIS A 26 43.67 -5.70 11.17
C HIS A 26 43.09 -7.01 10.66
N THR A 27 42.51 -7.01 9.47
CA THR A 27 42.14 -8.22 8.76
C THR A 27 43.21 -8.55 7.76
N GLU A 28 44.06 -9.55 8.04
CA GLU A 28 44.91 -10.14 7.02
C GLU A 28 44.00 -10.77 5.95
N SER A 29 44.14 -10.29 4.72
CA SER A 29 43.55 -10.96 3.55
C SER A 29 44.31 -12.27 3.37
N ARG A 30 43.79 -13.37 3.90
CA ARG A 30 44.30 -14.70 3.59
C ARG A 30 44.10 -14.91 2.08
N PRO A 31 45.16 -15.23 1.30
CA PRO A 31 44.96 -15.55 -0.11
C PRO A 31 44.01 -16.73 -0.23
N ALA A 32 42.99 -16.59 -1.09
CA ALA A 32 42.06 -17.65 -1.40
C ALA A 32 42.84 -18.88 -1.92
N PRO A 33 42.50 -20.09 -1.51
CA PRO A 33 43.12 -21.30 -2.07
C PRO A 33 42.83 -21.33 -3.57
N PRO A 34 43.79 -21.86 -4.41
CA PRO A 34 43.58 -21.96 -5.84
C PRO A 34 42.36 -22.82 -6.14
N ALA A 35 41.51 -22.32 -7.04
CA ALA A 35 40.28 -23.02 -7.46
C ALA A 35 40.67 -24.38 -8.07
N PRO A 36 39.96 -25.47 -7.79
CA PRO A 36 40.14 -26.75 -8.43
C PRO A 36 39.91 -26.62 -9.95
N PRO A 37 40.61 -27.42 -10.80
CA PRO A 37 40.46 -27.34 -12.25
C PRO A 37 38.98 -27.61 -12.62
N ARG A 38 38.41 -26.71 -13.42
CA ARG A 38 37.07 -26.87 -14.01
C ARG A 38 37.01 -28.13 -14.85
N ALA A 39 36.16 -29.08 -14.48
CA ALA A 39 35.70 -30.13 -15.39
C ALA A 39 34.99 -29.50 -16.61
N PRO A 40 35.04 -30.14 -17.78
CA PRO A 40 34.38 -29.62 -18.97
C PRO A 40 32.87 -29.52 -18.73
N VAL A 41 32.31 -28.34 -18.96
CA VAL A 41 30.88 -28.07 -18.89
C VAL A 41 30.23 -28.79 -20.06
N THR A 42 29.58 -29.91 -19.78
CA THR A 42 28.50 -30.39 -20.64
C THR A 42 27.37 -29.39 -20.52
N THR A 43 26.96 -28.83 -21.64
CA THR A 43 25.78 -27.97 -21.73
C THR A 43 24.55 -28.74 -21.21
N ALA A 44 24.22 -28.50 -19.94
CA ALA A 44 22.89 -28.82 -19.43
C ALA A 44 21.93 -27.86 -20.09
N GLU A 45 20.87 -28.35 -20.69
CA GLU A 45 19.70 -27.56 -21.08
C GLU A 45 19.30 -26.65 -19.92
N GLU A 46 19.27 -25.36 -20.18
CA GLU A 46 18.76 -24.36 -19.23
C GLU A 46 17.34 -24.77 -18.85
N ALA A 47 17.14 -25.05 -17.55
CA ALA A 47 15.79 -25.06 -16.98
C ALA A 47 15.14 -23.72 -17.31
N PRO A 48 13.87 -23.67 -17.73
CA PRO A 48 13.19 -22.44 -18.04
C PRO A 48 13.26 -21.52 -16.81
N GLY A 49 14.00 -20.44 -16.95
CA GLY A 49 14.01 -19.36 -15.96
C GLY A 49 12.56 -18.88 -15.74
N PRO A 50 12.29 -18.18 -14.63
CA PRO A 50 10.97 -17.59 -14.41
C PRO A 50 10.60 -16.81 -15.69
N PRO A 51 9.32 -16.86 -16.11
CA PRO A 51 8.91 -16.27 -17.37
C PRO A 51 9.40 -14.84 -17.41
N ALA A 52 10.20 -14.52 -18.41
CA ALA A 52 10.68 -13.17 -18.65
C ALA A 52 9.42 -12.28 -18.67
N VAL A 53 9.35 -11.34 -17.72
CA VAL A 53 8.34 -10.31 -17.72
C VAL A 53 8.49 -9.61 -19.05
N HIS A 54 7.58 -9.89 -19.99
CA HIS A 54 7.52 -9.15 -21.24
C HIS A 54 7.37 -7.68 -20.83
N ALA A 55 8.35 -6.87 -21.16
CA ALA A 55 8.29 -5.43 -20.98
C ALA A 55 7.01 -4.95 -21.67
N VAL A 56 5.98 -4.66 -20.91
CA VAL A 56 4.75 -4.08 -21.42
C VAL A 56 5.14 -2.68 -21.87
N ALA A 57 5.01 -2.43 -23.18
CA ALA A 57 5.31 -1.12 -23.73
C ALA A 57 4.50 -0.05 -22.96
N GLY A 58 5.17 0.94 -22.37
CA GLY A 58 4.55 2.00 -21.57
C GLY A 58 4.69 1.87 -20.03
N VAL A 59 5.33 0.84 -19.52
CA VAL A 59 5.68 0.75 -18.09
C VAL A 59 6.87 1.67 -17.83
N GLY A 60 6.68 2.75 -17.03
CA GLY A 60 7.77 3.63 -16.63
C GLY A 60 8.81 2.88 -15.78
N GLU A 61 10.07 3.12 -16.06
CA GLU A 61 11.20 2.58 -15.29
C GLU A 61 11.17 3.12 -13.85
N LEU A 62 11.63 2.32 -12.87
CA LEU A 62 11.85 2.79 -11.51
C LEU A 62 13.26 3.36 -11.36
N ASP A 63 13.39 4.48 -10.62
CA ASP A 63 14.66 5.04 -10.25
C ASP A 63 15.32 4.22 -9.12
N GLN A 64 16.57 4.59 -8.75
CA GLN A 64 17.33 3.94 -7.66
C GLN A 64 16.63 3.97 -6.29
N HIS A 65 15.60 4.80 -6.14
CA HIS A 65 14.79 4.90 -4.93
C HIS A 65 13.45 4.16 -5.07
N GLY A 66 13.20 3.49 -6.23
CA GLY A 66 11.96 2.76 -6.53
C GLY A 66 10.77 3.66 -6.86
N LEU A 67 10.97 4.95 -7.13
CA LEU A 67 9.96 5.84 -7.68
C LEU A 67 9.92 5.71 -9.20
N VAL A 68 8.78 6.02 -9.80
CA VAL A 68 8.65 6.02 -11.26
C VAL A 68 9.52 7.13 -11.84
N VAL A 69 10.34 6.80 -12.84
CA VAL A 69 11.06 7.80 -13.61
C VAL A 69 10.03 8.65 -14.34
N LEU A 70 9.92 9.91 -13.93
CA LEU A 70 8.96 10.84 -14.50
C LEU A 70 9.31 11.15 -15.96
N PRO A 71 8.31 11.45 -16.81
CA PRO A 71 8.55 11.84 -18.20
C PRO A 71 9.37 13.12 -18.28
N ASP A 72 10.06 13.32 -19.38
CA ASP A 72 10.83 14.53 -19.60
C ASP A 72 9.92 15.70 -20.01
N VAL A 73 9.93 16.77 -19.22
CA VAL A 73 9.15 18.01 -19.51
C VAL A 73 10.11 19.07 -19.98
N PRO A 74 10.07 19.43 -21.28
CA PRO A 74 10.96 20.46 -21.82
C PRO A 74 10.61 21.85 -21.25
N VAL A 75 11.64 22.70 -21.24
CA VAL A 75 11.44 24.12 -20.91
C VAL A 75 10.56 24.77 -22.00
N PRO A 76 9.45 25.43 -21.65
CA PRO A 76 8.63 26.14 -22.64
C PRO A 76 9.42 27.29 -23.30
N ASP A 77 9.28 27.43 -24.62
CA ASP A 77 9.94 28.51 -25.39
C ASP A 77 9.32 29.88 -25.10
N ASP A 78 8.02 29.90 -24.79
CA ASP A 78 7.22 31.13 -24.66
C ASP A 78 6.63 31.25 -23.25
N VAL A 79 7.41 31.79 -22.32
CA VAL A 79 7.05 31.89 -20.89
C VAL A 79 6.55 33.29 -20.48
N LEU A 80 6.80 34.32 -21.30
CA LEU A 80 6.45 35.69 -20.97
C LEU A 80 5.02 36.04 -21.40
N VAL A 81 4.26 36.67 -20.51
CA VAL A 81 2.92 37.16 -20.83
C VAL A 81 3.04 38.49 -21.60
N ALA A 82 2.61 38.50 -22.87
CA ALA A 82 2.68 39.66 -23.76
C ALA A 82 1.80 40.83 -23.28
N ASP A 83 0.60 40.54 -22.74
CA ASP A 83 -0.35 41.55 -22.24
C ASP A 83 -0.79 41.17 -20.81
N PRO A 84 -0.03 41.54 -19.78
CA PRO A 84 -0.33 41.17 -18.41
C PRO A 84 -1.57 41.93 -17.88
N ARG A 85 -2.68 41.22 -17.70
CA ARG A 85 -3.95 41.73 -17.22
C ARG A 85 -4.13 41.53 -15.74
N PRO A 86 -4.73 42.51 -15.00
CA PRO A 86 -5.08 42.36 -13.62
C PRO A 86 -6.02 41.17 -13.40
N PRO A 87 -5.97 40.52 -12.23
CA PRO A 87 -6.88 39.41 -11.90
C PRO A 87 -8.34 39.85 -11.93
N ALA A 88 -9.19 39.10 -12.65
CA ALA A 88 -10.61 39.44 -12.84
C ALA A 88 -11.41 39.55 -11.53
N GLY A 89 -11.03 38.82 -10.50
CA GLY A 89 -11.64 38.84 -9.16
C GLY A 89 -11.19 40.01 -8.26
N GLY A 90 -10.37 40.93 -8.79
CA GLY A 90 -9.80 42.02 -7.99
C GLY A 90 -8.86 41.56 -6.89
N ARG A 91 -8.57 42.41 -5.90
CA ARG A 91 -7.71 42.10 -4.75
C ARG A 91 -8.17 42.82 -3.48
N ARG A 92 -7.78 42.29 -2.34
CA ARG A 92 -8.02 42.94 -1.04
C ARG A 92 -7.18 44.21 -0.93
N CYS A 93 -7.75 45.29 -0.44
CA CYS A 93 -7.04 46.56 -0.26
C CYS A 93 -5.87 46.42 0.73
N GLY A 94 -6.07 45.80 1.86
CA GLY A 94 -5.04 45.45 2.87
C GLY A 94 -4.47 46.64 3.63
N ALA A 95 -4.66 47.87 3.20
CA ALA A 95 -4.16 49.07 3.86
C ALA A 95 -4.85 49.28 5.23
N ASN A 96 -4.05 49.35 6.30
CA ASN A 96 -4.53 49.55 7.68
C ASN A 96 -5.68 48.62 8.07
N GLY A 97 -5.60 47.32 7.65
CA GLY A 97 -6.62 46.31 7.95
C GLY A 97 -7.89 46.39 7.09
N CYS A 98 -7.91 47.22 6.03
CA CYS A 98 -9.05 47.37 5.14
C CYS A 98 -9.35 46.05 4.38
N THR A 99 -10.58 45.56 4.50
CA THR A 99 -11.01 44.29 3.91
C THR A 99 -11.67 44.44 2.54
N MET A 100 -11.75 45.68 2.00
CA MET A 100 -12.42 45.97 0.74
C MET A 100 -11.74 45.33 -0.45
N THR A 101 -12.51 44.73 -1.36
CA THR A 101 -11.99 44.20 -2.64
C THR A 101 -11.87 45.37 -3.62
N ILE A 102 -10.68 45.59 -4.15
CA ILE A 102 -10.35 46.63 -5.14
C ILE A 102 -10.13 45.99 -6.51
N GLY A 103 -10.27 46.76 -7.59
CA GLY A 103 -10.09 46.27 -8.96
C GLY A 103 -11.32 45.57 -9.56
N VAL A 104 -12.43 45.55 -8.83
CA VAL A 104 -13.74 45.04 -9.33
C VAL A 104 -14.68 46.19 -9.63
N GLY A 105 -15.70 45.95 -10.44
CA GLY A 105 -16.77 46.90 -10.68
C GLY A 105 -17.57 47.18 -9.40
N TYR A 106 -17.87 48.46 -9.13
CA TYR A 106 -18.57 48.81 -7.93
C TYR A 106 -19.59 49.95 -8.22
N GLY A 107 -20.81 49.86 -7.71
CA GLY A 107 -21.84 50.89 -7.87
C GLY A 107 -22.16 51.25 -9.33
N GLY A 108 -22.17 50.25 -10.23
CA GLY A 108 -22.40 50.44 -11.67
C GLY A 108 -21.19 50.95 -12.47
N GLN A 109 -20.03 51.18 -11.81
CA GLN A 109 -18.78 51.51 -12.47
C GLN A 109 -18.01 50.27 -12.89
N PRO A 110 -17.35 50.27 -14.06
CA PRO A 110 -16.54 49.13 -14.49
C PRO A 110 -15.32 48.94 -13.58
N ALA A 111 -14.78 47.71 -13.57
CA ALA A 111 -13.53 47.37 -12.90
C ALA A 111 -12.38 48.25 -13.41
N ARG A 112 -11.58 48.78 -12.49
CA ARG A 112 -10.41 49.62 -12.83
C ARG A 112 -9.15 48.97 -12.25
N ALA A 113 -8.10 48.89 -13.07
CA ALA A 113 -6.80 48.39 -12.64
C ALA A 113 -6.08 49.33 -11.69
N THR A 114 -6.41 50.63 -11.71
CA THR A 114 -5.83 51.65 -10.84
C THR A 114 -6.94 52.52 -10.29
N GLY A 115 -6.76 53.06 -9.08
CA GLY A 115 -7.75 53.92 -8.44
C GLY A 115 -7.48 54.18 -6.96
N ARG A 116 -8.54 54.56 -6.26
CA ARG A 116 -8.54 54.68 -4.79
C ARG A 116 -9.55 53.72 -4.19
N CYS A 117 -9.19 53.10 -3.07
CA CYS A 117 -10.08 52.19 -2.38
C CYS A 117 -11.36 52.90 -1.97
N PRO A 118 -12.56 52.42 -2.33
CA PRO A 118 -13.83 53.07 -1.98
C PRO A 118 -14.05 53.19 -0.46
N ARG A 119 -13.42 52.35 0.36
CA ARG A 119 -13.61 52.33 1.80
C ARG A 119 -12.63 53.20 2.57
N CYS A 120 -11.35 53.18 2.24
CA CYS A 120 -10.29 53.86 3.01
C CYS A 120 -9.53 54.90 2.22
N GLY A 121 -9.87 55.14 0.95
CA GLY A 121 -9.23 56.18 0.12
C GLY A 121 -7.78 55.86 -0.31
N THR A 122 -7.18 54.76 0.14
CA THR A 122 -5.80 54.39 -0.21
C THR A 122 -5.67 54.19 -1.73
N PRO A 123 -4.68 54.81 -2.40
CA PRO A 123 -4.44 54.58 -3.83
C PRO A 123 -3.97 53.15 -4.05
N TYR A 124 -4.40 52.54 -5.17
CA TYR A 124 -3.98 51.21 -5.58
C TYR A 124 -3.64 51.15 -7.06
N SER A 125 -2.72 50.25 -7.40
CA SER A 125 -2.44 49.79 -8.76
C SER A 125 -2.33 48.28 -8.80
N LEU A 126 -3.10 47.61 -9.67
CA LEU A 126 -3.05 46.20 -9.93
C LEU A 126 -2.23 45.86 -11.20
N LEU A 127 -1.65 46.88 -11.83
CA LEU A 127 -0.77 46.71 -12.99
C LEU A 127 0.62 46.24 -12.55
N PRO A 128 1.38 45.57 -13.45
CA PRO A 128 2.78 45.25 -13.21
C PRO A 128 3.58 46.49 -12.82
N GLN A 129 4.47 46.36 -11.87
CA GLN A 129 5.30 47.50 -11.39
C GLN A 129 6.67 47.55 -12.08
N LEU A 130 7.14 46.42 -12.59
CA LEU A 130 8.39 46.29 -13.34
C LEU A 130 8.08 46.08 -14.82
N HIS A 131 8.92 46.66 -15.67
CA HIS A 131 8.85 46.57 -17.13
C HIS A 131 10.11 45.91 -17.70
N PRO A 132 10.05 45.31 -18.89
CA PRO A 132 11.24 44.79 -19.56
C PRO A 132 12.34 45.88 -19.64
N GLY A 133 13.55 45.53 -19.20
CA GLY A 133 14.70 46.40 -19.15
C GLY A 133 14.95 47.11 -17.82
N ASP A 134 13.98 47.12 -16.88
CA ASP A 134 14.21 47.60 -15.54
C ASP A 134 15.30 46.79 -14.82
N VAL A 135 16.11 47.43 -14.00
CA VAL A 135 17.17 46.76 -13.22
C VAL A 135 16.87 46.85 -11.73
N VAL A 136 16.66 45.72 -11.10
CA VAL A 136 16.40 45.58 -9.67
C VAL A 136 17.70 45.29 -8.96
N ALA A 137 17.95 45.96 -7.80
CA ALA A 137 19.18 45.79 -7.01
C ALA A 137 20.48 45.87 -7.85
N ASP A 138 20.53 46.75 -8.84
CA ASP A 138 21.67 47.08 -9.70
C ASP A 138 22.19 45.93 -10.60
N HIS A 139 21.54 44.74 -10.61
CA HIS A 139 22.02 43.64 -11.40
C HIS A 139 20.93 42.64 -11.89
N TYR A 140 19.72 42.70 -11.39
CA TYR A 140 18.64 41.83 -11.91
C TYR A 140 17.90 42.57 -13.01
N LYS A 141 18.23 42.29 -14.26
CA LYS A 141 17.60 42.86 -15.43
C LYS A 141 16.30 42.14 -15.74
N VAL A 142 15.17 42.79 -15.66
CA VAL A 142 13.85 42.27 -15.93
C VAL A 142 13.67 41.95 -17.40
N LEU A 143 13.27 40.74 -17.73
CA LEU A 143 12.95 40.32 -19.09
C LEU A 143 11.46 40.49 -19.41
N GLY A 144 10.59 40.33 -18.42
CA GLY A 144 9.14 40.44 -18.58
C GLY A 144 8.36 39.79 -17.44
N CYS A 145 7.04 39.79 -17.61
CA CYS A 145 6.11 39.23 -16.66
C CYS A 145 5.87 37.73 -17.01
N LEU A 146 6.00 36.85 -16.00
CA LEU A 146 5.67 35.42 -16.15
C LEU A 146 4.19 35.14 -15.91
N THR A 147 3.66 35.69 -14.80
CA THR A 147 2.29 35.48 -14.35
C THR A 147 1.95 36.40 -13.20
N HIS A 148 0.75 36.33 -12.70
CA HIS A 148 0.38 36.93 -11.42
C HIS A 148 -0.01 35.88 -10.41
N GLY A 149 0.58 35.88 -9.22
CA GLY A 149 0.17 35.07 -8.08
C GLY A 149 -0.88 35.79 -7.22
N GLY A 150 -1.34 35.09 -6.18
CA GLY A 150 -2.27 35.65 -5.18
C GLY A 150 -1.73 36.89 -4.49
N ASN A 151 -0.42 37.01 -4.33
CA ASN A 151 0.24 38.08 -3.58
C ASN A 151 1.05 39.07 -4.42
N GLY A 152 1.15 38.93 -5.76
CA GLY A 152 1.95 39.83 -6.61
C GLY A 152 2.16 39.35 -8.02
N TRP A 153 2.81 40.23 -8.75
CA TRP A 153 3.33 39.90 -10.07
C TRP A 153 4.64 39.12 -9.93
N ILE A 154 4.84 38.20 -10.84
CA ILE A 154 6.00 37.32 -10.93
C ILE A 154 6.71 37.65 -12.24
N TYR A 155 7.99 38.07 -12.13
CA TYR A 155 8.79 38.51 -13.29
C TYR A 155 9.95 37.55 -13.50
N LEU A 156 10.29 37.33 -14.77
CA LEU A 156 11.55 36.73 -15.18
C LEU A 156 12.61 37.84 -15.28
N ALA A 157 13.79 37.57 -14.73
CA ALA A 157 14.93 38.47 -14.83
C ALA A 157 16.22 37.67 -15.09
N GLU A 158 17.26 38.36 -15.53
CA GLU A 158 18.62 37.87 -15.65
C GLU A 158 19.51 38.49 -14.59
N ASP A 159 20.30 37.70 -13.90
CA ASP A 159 21.38 38.22 -13.04
C ASP A 159 22.60 38.55 -13.91
N THR A 160 22.87 39.82 -14.10
CA THR A 160 23.99 40.34 -14.93
C THR A 160 25.36 40.11 -14.29
N ARG A 161 25.43 39.75 -13.01
CA ARG A 161 26.65 39.40 -12.30
C ARG A 161 26.95 37.89 -12.32
N ALA A 162 25.99 37.06 -12.74
CA ALA A 162 26.08 35.61 -12.79
C ALA A 162 25.83 35.11 -14.23
N ASP A 163 26.55 35.64 -15.20
CA ASP A 163 26.53 35.24 -16.64
C ASP A 163 25.11 35.09 -17.24
N GLY A 164 24.19 35.93 -16.82
CA GLY A 164 22.80 35.90 -17.31
C GLY A 164 21.96 34.78 -16.71
N HIS A 165 22.34 34.26 -15.53
CA HIS A 165 21.50 33.28 -14.81
C HIS A 165 20.07 33.79 -14.63
N ARG A 166 19.12 32.97 -15.04
CA ARG A 166 17.69 33.34 -14.98
C ARG A 166 17.15 33.19 -13.58
N VAL A 167 16.49 34.24 -13.09
CA VAL A 167 15.87 34.29 -11.77
C VAL A 167 14.42 34.78 -11.85
N VAL A 168 13.65 34.45 -10.84
CA VAL A 168 12.29 34.94 -10.66
C VAL A 168 12.29 36.03 -9.59
N LEU A 169 11.68 37.14 -9.92
CA LEU A 169 11.40 38.22 -8.96
C LEU A 169 9.90 38.21 -8.61
N LYS A 170 9.58 37.89 -7.36
CA LYS A 170 8.21 37.88 -6.85
C LYS A 170 8.00 39.13 -5.97
N GLY A 171 7.24 40.11 -6.49
CA GLY A 171 6.95 41.35 -5.78
C GLY A 171 5.95 41.13 -4.64
N GLN A 172 6.15 41.84 -3.52
CA GLN A 172 5.12 41.99 -2.50
C GLN A 172 4.18 43.12 -2.88
N ILE A 173 2.87 42.90 -2.87
CA ILE A 173 1.87 43.80 -3.43
C ILE A 173 1.58 44.97 -2.53
N ASN A 174 1.83 44.89 -1.22
CA ASN A 174 1.43 45.91 -0.28
C ASN A 174 2.63 46.54 0.40
N PRO A 175 3.17 47.65 -0.18
CA PRO A 175 4.26 48.42 0.44
C PRO A 175 3.83 49.17 1.72
N HIS A 176 2.54 49.19 2.06
CA HIS A 176 2.00 49.96 3.19
C HIS A 176 1.85 49.13 4.49
N ASP A 177 2.06 47.84 4.46
CA ASP A 177 1.99 46.96 5.66
C ASP A 177 3.35 46.87 6.37
N ALA A 178 3.58 47.81 7.31
CA ALA A 178 4.82 47.90 8.09
C ALA A 178 5.03 46.67 9.03
N LEU A 179 3.95 45.97 9.41
CA LEU A 179 4.02 44.75 10.26
C LEU A 179 4.42 43.53 9.43
N ALA A 180 3.82 43.37 8.25
CA ALA A 180 4.21 42.36 7.28
C ALA A 180 5.69 42.51 6.88
N ARG A 181 6.22 43.71 6.79
CA ARG A 181 7.65 43.96 6.50
C ARG A 181 8.60 43.48 7.60
N ARG A 182 8.25 43.65 8.87
CA ARG A 182 9.14 43.25 9.99
C ARG A 182 9.17 41.72 10.12
N ASN A 183 8.02 41.05 10.04
CA ASN A 183 7.93 39.62 10.10
C ASN A 183 8.63 38.96 8.91
N ALA A 184 8.55 39.55 7.73
CA ALA A 184 9.24 39.08 6.52
C ALA A 184 10.79 39.12 6.63
N VAL A 185 11.40 39.89 7.51
CA VAL A 185 12.87 39.92 7.70
C VAL A 185 13.39 38.72 8.51
N GLU A 186 12.69 38.29 9.55
CA GLU A 186 13.06 37.11 10.37
C GLU A 186 12.75 35.80 9.63
N GLU A 187 11.59 35.70 8.97
CA GLU A 187 11.25 34.58 8.09
C GLU A 187 12.26 34.38 6.95
N ARG A 188 12.81 35.46 6.40
CA ARG A 188 13.76 35.44 5.28
C ARG A 188 15.02 34.62 5.55
N ARG A 189 15.60 34.71 6.75
CA ARG A 189 16.81 33.94 7.10
C ARG A 189 16.55 32.43 7.05
N SER A 190 15.42 31.98 7.59
CA SER A 190 15.05 30.57 7.59
C SER A 190 14.75 30.03 6.18
N LEU A 191 14.29 30.91 5.26
CA LEU A 191 13.98 30.49 3.88
C LEU A 191 15.23 30.46 2.99
N THR A 192 16.24 31.33 3.21
CA THR A 192 17.50 31.30 2.44
C THR A 192 18.34 30.08 2.76
N ASP A 193 18.18 29.50 3.95
CA ASP A 193 18.92 28.30 4.37
C ASP A 193 18.24 26.99 3.90
N LEU A 194 17.11 27.06 3.16
CA LEU A 194 16.44 25.89 2.61
C LEU A 194 17.19 25.37 1.38
N HIS A 195 17.86 24.23 1.52
CA HIS A 195 18.55 23.54 0.45
C HIS A 195 18.01 22.10 0.30
N HIS A 196 17.06 21.91 -0.61
CA HIS A 196 16.48 20.59 -0.91
C HIS A 196 16.30 20.45 -2.43
N PRO A 197 16.57 19.24 -3.02
CA PRO A 197 16.44 19.04 -4.47
C PRO A 197 15.04 19.36 -5.00
N ASP A 198 13.99 19.12 -4.23
CA ASP A 198 12.60 19.31 -4.66
C ASP A 198 11.98 20.63 -4.13
N ILE A 199 12.75 21.56 -3.57
CA ILE A 199 12.29 22.91 -3.17
C ILE A 199 13.01 23.96 -4.02
N VAL A 200 12.30 25.01 -4.45
CA VAL A 200 12.92 26.12 -5.16
C VAL A 200 13.91 26.85 -4.23
N ARG A 201 15.10 27.14 -4.73
CA ARG A 201 16.08 27.88 -3.97
C ARG A 201 15.73 29.35 -3.92
N LEU A 202 15.67 29.92 -2.72
CA LEU A 202 15.61 31.36 -2.51
C LEU A 202 17.03 31.91 -2.50
N ILE A 203 17.33 32.84 -3.40
CA ILE A 203 18.67 33.42 -3.55
C ILE A 203 18.85 34.60 -2.58
N THR A 204 17.96 35.54 -2.63
CA THR A 204 18.04 36.77 -1.80
C THR A 204 16.72 37.53 -1.81
N TYR A 205 16.72 38.63 -1.15
CA TYR A 205 15.68 39.65 -1.21
C TYR A 205 16.25 40.95 -1.75
N ALA A 206 15.51 41.60 -2.65
CA ALA A 206 15.93 42.83 -3.32
C ALA A 206 14.85 43.91 -3.15
N ASP A 207 15.27 45.12 -2.78
CA ASP A 207 14.39 46.29 -2.74
C ASP A 207 14.54 47.08 -4.03
N HIS A 208 13.41 47.51 -4.60
CA HIS A 208 13.39 48.39 -5.79
C HIS A 208 12.30 49.44 -5.64
N GLY A 209 12.63 50.69 -5.98
CA GLY A 209 11.69 51.78 -5.91
C GLY A 209 12.13 52.95 -6.74
N ALA A 210 11.17 53.69 -7.28
CA ALA A 210 11.45 54.95 -7.95
C ALA A 210 11.71 56.07 -6.93
N PRO A 211 12.51 57.06 -7.27
CA PRO A 211 12.76 58.23 -6.40
C PRO A 211 11.44 58.84 -5.89
N GLY A 212 11.32 59.01 -4.57
CA GLY A 212 10.14 59.59 -3.93
C GLY A 212 8.97 58.61 -3.64
N ARG A 213 9.15 57.29 -3.89
CA ARG A 213 8.18 56.23 -3.49
C ARG A 213 8.84 55.26 -2.52
N PRO A 214 8.09 54.69 -1.56
CA PRO A 214 8.64 53.63 -0.72
C PRO A 214 9.07 52.46 -1.59
N PRO A 215 10.24 51.81 -1.34
CA PRO A 215 10.73 50.69 -2.11
C PRO A 215 9.82 49.47 -1.95
N THR A 216 9.59 48.80 -3.05
CA THR A 216 8.92 47.47 -3.07
C THR A 216 9.96 46.39 -2.95
N GLY A 217 9.71 45.45 -2.06
CA GLY A 217 10.61 44.29 -1.88
C GLY A 217 10.24 43.12 -2.79
N TYR A 218 11.25 42.49 -3.33
CA TYR A 218 11.14 41.32 -4.22
C TYR A 218 11.90 40.14 -3.63
N LEU A 219 11.23 38.96 -3.58
CA LEU A 219 11.89 37.67 -3.36
C LEU A 219 12.56 37.27 -4.66
N VAL A 220 13.87 37.01 -4.61
CA VAL A 220 14.68 36.56 -5.73
C VAL A 220 14.91 35.06 -5.56
N MET A 221 14.49 34.23 -6.52
CA MET A 221 14.59 32.78 -6.50
C MET A 221 15.04 32.22 -7.85
N ASP A 222 15.54 30.99 -7.86
CA ASP A 222 15.88 30.33 -9.12
C ASP A 222 14.68 30.24 -10.06
N TYR A 223 14.91 30.49 -11.35
CA TYR A 223 13.91 30.24 -12.36
C TYR A 223 13.87 28.76 -12.69
N ILE A 224 12.69 28.13 -12.55
CA ILE A 224 12.45 26.75 -12.92
C ILE A 224 11.66 26.72 -14.23
N GLY A 225 12.36 26.44 -15.32
CA GLY A 225 11.74 26.28 -16.64
C GLY A 225 11.01 24.93 -16.73
N GLY A 226 9.70 24.95 -16.55
CA GLY A 226 8.85 23.76 -16.57
C GLY A 226 7.37 24.12 -16.56
N ARG A 227 6.53 23.14 -16.27
CA ARG A 227 5.08 23.30 -16.17
C ARG A 227 4.60 22.92 -14.79
N SER A 228 3.64 23.66 -14.23
CA SER A 228 2.99 23.25 -12.98
C SER A 228 2.22 21.93 -13.17
N LEU A 229 2.06 21.14 -12.08
CA LEU A 229 1.23 19.93 -12.14
C LEU A 229 -0.22 20.26 -12.51
N GLN A 230 -0.71 21.46 -12.19
CA GLN A 230 -2.01 21.93 -12.64
C GLN A 230 -2.09 21.94 -14.19
N GLN A 231 -1.08 22.52 -14.87
CA GLN A 231 -1.02 22.58 -16.32
C GLN A 231 -0.80 21.20 -16.94
N LEU A 232 0.07 20.37 -16.34
CA LEU A 232 0.40 19.04 -16.88
C LEU A 232 -0.76 18.05 -16.82
N PHE A 233 -1.71 18.24 -15.92
CA PHE A 233 -2.89 17.40 -15.80
C PHE A 233 -4.10 17.94 -16.56
N ASP A 234 -3.97 19.10 -17.23
CA ASP A 234 -4.91 19.53 -18.24
C ASP A 234 -4.76 18.66 -19.50
N ALA A 235 -5.87 18.36 -20.19
CA ALA A 235 -5.94 17.31 -21.20
C ALA A 235 -4.89 17.42 -22.34
N ASP A 236 -4.65 18.65 -22.83
CA ASP A 236 -3.75 18.87 -23.97
C ASP A 236 -2.27 18.68 -23.62
N ASP A 237 -1.87 19.03 -22.40
CA ASP A 237 -0.49 18.87 -21.93
C ASP A 237 -0.22 17.44 -21.45
N ALA A 238 -1.24 16.79 -20.86
CA ALA A 238 -1.17 15.40 -20.45
C ALA A 238 -0.85 14.48 -21.64
N GLU A 239 -1.58 14.62 -22.75
CA GLU A 239 -1.35 13.81 -23.97
C GLU A 239 0.07 13.97 -24.52
N ARG A 240 0.58 15.20 -24.51
CA ARG A 240 1.95 15.49 -25.02
C ARG A 240 3.07 14.91 -24.17
N VAL A 241 2.90 14.96 -22.83
CA VAL A 241 3.97 14.61 -21.89
C VAL A 241 3.91 13.14 -21.47
N PHE A 242 2.70 12.61 -21.23
CA PHE A 242 2.51 11.25 -20.76
C PHE A 242 2.17 10.25 -21.88
N HIS A 243 2.05 10.70 -23.13
CA HIS A 243 1.60 9.91 -24.27
C HIS A 243 0.25 9.24 -24.04
N GLY A 244 -0.66 9.97 -23.40
CA GLY A 244 -1.96 9.55 -22.93
C GLY A 244 -2.33 10.27 -21.62
N ARG A 245 -3.22 9.66 -20.85
CA ARG A 245 -3.50 10.17 -19.49
C ARG A 245 -2.39 9.80 -18.53
N PRO A 246 -2.05 10.66 -17.56
CA PRO A 246 -1.20 10.27 -16.44
C PRO A 246 -1.77 9.04 -15.71
N ARG A 247 -0.90 8.20 -15.19
CA ARG A 247 -1.30 7.04 -14.39
C ARG A 247 -1.21 7.36 -12.89
N LEU A 248 -1.84 6.53 -12.07
CA LEU A 248 -1.83 6.71 -10.62
C LEU A 248 -0.39 6.64 -10.05
N ASP A 249 0.51 5.83 -10.61
CA ASP A 249 1.91 5.75 -10.16
C ASP A 249 2.69 7.05 -10.36
N HIS A 250 2.35 7.87 -11.37
CA HIS A 250 2.90 9.22 -11.48
C HIS A 250 2.44 10.12 -10.33
N VAL A 251 1.13 10.08 -9.98
CA VAL A 251 0.58 10.87 -8.85
C VAL A 251 1.22 10.45 -7.52
N LEU A 252 1.38 9.15 -7.31
CA LEU A 252 2.02 8.59 -6.12
C LEU A 252 3.50 9.04 -6.02
N THR A 253 4.20 9.05 -7.16
CA THR A 253 5.59 9.54 -7.25
C THR A 253 5.70 11.04 -6.94
N TYR A 254 4.81 11.86 -7.51
CA TYR A 254 4.75 13.29 -7.14
C TYR A 254 4.50 13.46 -5.64
N GLY A 255 3.58 12.71 -5.08
CA GLY A 255 3.28 12.73 -3.65
C GLY A 255 4.48 12.41 -2.78
N CYS A 256 5.25 11.37 -3.11
CA CYS A 256 6.46 11.00 -2.38
C CYS A 256 7.51 12.13 -2.40
N LYS A 257 7.73 12.75 -3.56
CA LYS A 257 8.67 13.89 -3.70
C LYS A 257 8.19 15.13 -2.93
N ILE A 258 6.90 15.48 -3.01
CA ILE A 258 6.29 16.56 -2.25
C ILE A 258 6.45 16.31 -0.74
N LEU A 259 6.12 15.10 -0.27
CA LEU A 259 6.23 14.75 1.14
C LEU A 259 7.68 14.76 1.63
N GLY A 260 8.65 14.39 0.80
CA GLY A 260 10.08 14.54 1.09
C GLY A 260 10.48 16.00 1.32
N ALA A 261 10.00 16.90 0.46
CA ALA A 261 10.22 18.33 0.60
C ALA A 261 9.57 18.89 1.90
N LEU A 262 8.33 18.49 2.19
CA LEU A 262 7.64 18.92 3.41
C LEU A 262 8.27 18.34 4.68
N GLN A 263 8.74 17.08 4.66
CA GLN A 263 9.46 16.51 5.79
C GLN A 263 10.69 17.33 6.12
N TYR A 264 11.49 17.69 5.11
CA TYR A 264 12.67 18.54 5.28
C TYR A 264 12.33 19.91 5.90
N MET A 265 11.19 20.53 5.50
CA MET A 265 10.71 21.78 6.09
C MET A 265 10.24 21.60 7.54
N HIS A 266 9.44 20.55 7.82
CA HIS A 266 8.90 20.27 9.15
C HIS A 266 10.01 20.00 10.18
N GLU A 267 11.06 19.29 9.79
CA GLU A 267 12.26 19.04 10.62
C GLU A 267 13.01 20.32 10.97
N ARG A 268 12.85 21.40 10.19
CA ARG A 268 13.39 22.73 10.44
C ARG A 268 12.42 23.69 11.13
N GLY A 269 11.28 23.16 11.60
CA GLY A 269 10.26 23.94 12.28
C GLY A 269 9.42 24.83 11.38
N LEU A 270 9.33 24.53 10.07
CA LEU A 270 8.59 25.32 9.09
C LEU A 270 7.38 24.54 8.54
N LEU A 271 6.29 25.27 8.26
CA LEU A 271 5.08 24.78 7.59
C LEU A 271 4.97 25.45 6.24
N TYR A 272 4.51 24.72 5.23
CA TYR A 272 4.38 25.23 3.85
C TYR A 272 3.06 25.98 3.62
N CYS A 273 1.96 25.46 4.15
CA CYS A 273 0.60 26.06 4.21
C CYS A 273 -0.20 26.16 2.91
N ASP A 274 0.37 26.16 1.72
CA ASP A 274 -0.36 26.34 0.45
C ASP A 274 -0.03 25.30 -0.61
N MET A 275 0.01 23.98 -0.21
CA MET A 275 0.24 22.91 -1.18
C MET A 275 -0.96 22.74 -2.08
N LYS A 276 -0.69 22.78 -3.40
CA LYS A 276 -1.65 22.58 -4.48
C LYS A 276 -0.92 22.24 -5.79
N PRO A 277 -1.58 21.66 -6.80
CA PRO A 277 -0.95 21.32 -8.09
C PRO A 277 -0.25 22.50 -8.79
N ALA A 278 -0.78 23.73 -8.65
CA ALA A 278 -0.20 24.93 -9.24
C ALA A 278 1.15 25.33 -8.62
N ASN A 279 1.45 24.89 -7.39
CA ASN A 279 2.67 25.24 -6.66
C ASN A 279 3.76 24.18 -6.74
N VAL A 280 3.60 23.17 -7.58
CA VAL A 280 4.61 22.17 -7.90
C VAL A 280 4.91 22.22 -9.39
N VAL A 281 6.16 22.54 -9.75
CA VAL A 281 6.62 22.63 -11.14
C VAL A 281 7.41 21.37 -11.48
N HIS A 282 7.04 20.72 -12.57
CA HIS A 282 7.79 19.63 -13.19
C HIS A 282 8.64 20.17 -14.33
N PHE A 283 9.92 19.85 -14.32
CA PHE A 283 10.91 20.25 -15.33
C PHE A 283 11.89 19.11 -15.57
N GLY A 284 12.26 18.85 -16.80
CA GLY A 284 13.01 17.64 -17.13
C GLY A 284 12.30 16.42 -16.50
N ARG A 285 13.01 15.64 -15.70
CA ARG A 285 12.47 14.49 -14.94
C ARG A 285 12.36 14.75 -13.44
N ALA A 286 12.39 16.02 -13.03
CA ALA A 286 12.38 16.43 -11.64
C ALA A 286 11.19 17.33 -11.31
N ILE A 287 10.98 17.59 -10.03
CA ILE A 287 9.99 18.57 -9.56
C ILE A 287 10.65 19.65 -8.71
N LYS A 288 9.94 20.76 -8.56
CA LYS A 288 10.22 21.77 -7.54
C LYS A 288 8.93 22.26 -6.92
N VAL A 289 8.87 22.23 -5.59
CA VAL A 289 7.88 22.97 -4.83
C VAL A 289 8.28 24.45 -4.90
N VAL A 290 7.37 25.26 -5.42
CA VAL A 290 7.58 26.70 -5.62
C VAL A 290 6.62 27.49 -4.72
N ASP A 291 6.69 28.83 -4.76
CA ASP A 291 5.81 29.72 -3.98
C ASP A 291 5.91 29.55 -2.46
N LEU A 292 7.07 29.93 -1.92
CA LEU A 292 7.33 29.94 -0.47
C LEU A 292 6.65 31.10 0.29
N GLY A 293 5.71 31.85 -0.34
CA GLY A 293 5.09 33.04 0.24
C GLY A 293 4.10 32.76 1.37
N ALA A 294 3.70 31.54 1.60
CA ALA A 294 2.81 31.14 2.70
C ALA A 294 3.56 30.42 3.84
N VAL A 295 4.86 30.16 3.66
CA VAL A 295 5.70 29.45 4.64
C VAL A 295 5.75 30.20 5.96
N ARG A 296 5.69 29.47 7.06
CA ARG A 296 5.69 30.02 8.41
C ARG A 296 6.34 29.08 9.42
N ALA A 297 6.77 29.59 10.56
CA ALA A 297 7.27 28.77 11.66
C ALA A 297 6.15 27.95 12.31
N ILE A 298 6.46 26.74 12.76
CA ILE A 298 5.54 25.93 13.57
C ILE A 298 5.23 26.69 14.85
N GLY A 299 3.94 26.84 15.16
CA GLY A 299 3.48 27.59 16.34
C GLY A 299 3.27 29.08 16.13
N ASP A 300 3.59 29.65 14.95
CA ASP A 300 3.25 31.04 14.64
C ASP A 300 1.74 31.22 14.54
N ARG A 301 1.19 32.05 15.45
CA ARG A 301 -0.22 32.42 15.47
C ARG A 301 -0.42 33.94 15.22
N ALA A 302 0.67 34.68 15.09
CA ALA A 302 0.63 36.11 14.95
C ALA A 302 0.41 36.56 13.50
N SER A 303 0.95 35.79 12.55
CA SER A 303 0.83 36.07 11.11
C SER A 303 -0.51 35.61 10.56
N ALA A 304 -1.07 36.37 9.61
CA ALA A 304 -2.30 35.96 8.93
C ALA A 304 -2.07 34.67 8.12
N TYR A 305 -3.05 33.76 8.18
CA TYR A 305 -2.98 32.53 7.39
C TYR A 305 -3.26 32.83 5.92
N VAL A 306 -2.31 32.40 5.07
CA VAL A 306 -2.43 32.46 3.61
C VAL A 306 -2.55 31.01 3.11
N TYR A 307 -3.67 30.68 2.48
CA TYR A 307 -3.95 29.35 1.97
C TYR A 307 -4.97 29.41 0.82
N THR A 308 -5.08 28.36 0.04
CA THR A 308 -6.05 28.23 -1.06
C THR A 308 -7.29 27.46 -0.58
N PRO A 309 -8.48 28.09 -0.57
CA PRO A 309 -9.73 27.38 -0.29
C PRO A 309 -9.92 26.18 -1.24
N GLY A 310 -10.42 25.06 -0.69
CA GLY A 310 -10.58 23.81 -1.42
C GLY A 310 -9.37 22.86 -1.33
N PHE A 311 -8.19 23.36 -0.93
CA PHE A 311 -7.03 22.52 -0.59
C PHE A 311 -6.73 22.53 0.91
N ALA A 312 -7.12 23.56 1.63
CA ALA A 312 -6.87 23.72 3.05
C ALA A 312 -7.94 23.04 3.92
N PRO A 313 -7.61 22.71 5.19
CA PRO A 313 -8.60 22.31 6.18
C PRO A 313 -9.73 23.33 6.32
N PRO A 314 -10.89 22.93 6.89
CA PRO A 314 -12.00 23.87 7.14
C PRO A 314 -11.54 25.12 7.90
N LYS A 315 -12.06 26.28 7.50
CA LYS A 315 -11.67 27.56 8.10
C LYS A 315 -11.88 27.59 9.61
N GLU A 316 -12.95 26.98 10.09
CA GLU A 316 -13.30 26.89 11.52
C GLU A 316 -12.25 26.12 12.32
N GLU A 317 -11.63 25.12 11.70
CA GLU A 317 -10.52 24.37 12.28
C GLU A 317 -9.26 25.25 12.38
N ILE A 318 -8.91 25.93 11.29
CA ILE A 318 -7.75 26.82 11.24
C ILE A 318 -7.90 27.96 12.26
N ASP A 319 -9.07 28.57 12.34
CA ASP A 319 -9.34 29.68 13.27
C ASP A 319 -9.23 29.20 14.76
N ARG A 320 -9.64 27.98 15.06
CA ARG A 320 -9.65 27.42 16.42
C ARG A 320 -8.28 26.98 16.90
N ARG A 321 -7.54 26.22 16.07
CA ARG A 321 -6.30 25.55 16.49
C ARG A 321 -5.05 26.11 15.86
N GLY A 322 -5.15 26.87 14.79
CA GLY A 322 -4.04 27.30 13.96
C GLY A 322 -3.60 26.26 12.94
N TRP A 323 -2.51 26.51 12.25
CA TRP A 323 -1.91 25.63 11.26
C TRP A 323 -0.86 24.73 11.92
N HIS A 324 -0.86 23.44 11.58
CA HIS A 324 0.02 22.44 12.11
C HIS A 324 0.54 21.54 11.00
N VAL A 325 1.45 20.60 11.32
CA VAL A 325 1.98 19.61 10.37
C VAL A 325 0.84 18.83 9.68
N ASP A 326 -0.15 18.36 10.43
CA ASP A 326 -1.31 17.65 9.87
C ASP A 326 -2.17 18.50 8.93
N SER A 327 -2.12 19.84 9.06
CA SER A 327 -2.77 20.77 8.13
C SER A 327 -2.05 20.80 6.77
N ASP A 328 -0.70 20.78 6.76
CA ASP A 328 0.08 20.62 5.53
C ASP A 328 -0.22 19.26 4.86
N LEU A 329 -0.29 18.18 5.65
CA LEU A 329 -0.59 16.85 5.12
C LEU A 329 -2.01 16.75 4.55
N TYR A 330 -2.96 17.49 5.13
CA TYR A 330 -4.29 17.66 4.57
C TYR A 330 -4.22 18.26 3.15
N THR A 331 -3.43 19.34 2.98
CA THR A 331 -3.28 19.99 1.66
C THR A 331 -2.63 19.06 0.63
N VAL A 332 -1.70 18.19 1.06
CA VAL A 332 -1.14 17.15 0.20
C VAL A 332 -2.22 16.14 -0.21
N GLY A 333 -3.05 15.68 0.74
CA GLY A 333 -4.18 14.78 0.44
C GLY A 333 -5.10 15.34 -0.64
N MET A 334 -5.52 16.61 -0.49
CA MET A 334 -6.35 17.31 -1.48
C MET A 334 -5.64 17.50 -2.83
N THR A 335 -4.32 17.73 -2.79
CA THR A 335 -3.50 17.82 -4.01
C THR A 335 -3.47 16.50 -4.77
N LEU A 336 -3.22 15.40 -4.07
CA LEU A 336 -3.20 14.05 -4.66
C LEU A 336 -4.58 13.65 -5.22
N GLU A 337 -5.66 13.98 -4.49
CA GLU A 337 -7.03 13.76 -4.97
C GLU A 337 -7.31 14.54 -6.26
N ALA A 338 -6.91 15.81 -6.30
CA ALA A 338 -7.10 16.65 -7.48
C ALA A 338 -6.36 16.09 -8.70
N LEU A 339 -5.10 15.65 -8.53
CA LEU A 339 -4.31 15.04 -9.59
C LEU A 339 -4.90 13.70 -10.04
N ALA A 340 -5.35 12.85 -9.12
CA ALA A 340 -5.90 11.53 -9.43
C ALA A 340 -7.16 11.58 -10.30
N ARG A 341 -7.96 12.66 -10.23
CA ARG A 341 -9.12 12.85 -11.11
C ARG A 341 -8.75 12.93 -12.60
N GLY A 342 -7.51 13.35 -12.91
CA GLY A 342 -6.99 13.44 -14.29
C GLY A 342 -6.33 12.16 -14.79
N THR A 343 -6.21 11.11 -13.93
CA THR A 343 -5.50 9.88 -14.30
C THR A 343 -6.38 8.88 -15.05
N GLU A 344 -5.75 7.86 -15.63
CA GLU A 344 -6.44 6.65 -16.05
C GLU A 344 -7.04 5.94 -14.83
N PRO A 345 -8.25 5.32 -14.99
CA PRO A 345 -8.85 4.55 -13.93
C PRO A 345 -7.94 3.39 -13.49
N ALA A 346 -7.51 3.40 -12.25
CA ALA A 346 -6.77 2.29 -11.68
C ALA A 346 -7.71 1.10 -11.40
N ARG A 347 -7.23 -0.12 -11.62
CA ARG A 347 -7.99 -1.35 -11.39
C ARG A 347 -7.63 -1.97 -10.04
N GLY A 348 -8.60 -2.66 -9.47
CA GLY A 348 -8.39 -3.48 -8.28
C GLY A 348 -8.21 -2.70 -6.98
N LEU A 349 -7.53 -3.34 -6.01
CA LEU A 349 -7.44 -2.85 -4.63
C LEU A 349 -6.59 -1.57 -4.48
N ALA A 350 -5.63 -1.34 -5.39
CA ALA A 350 -4.74 -0.17 -5.32
C ALA A 350 -5.50 1.18 -5.35
N SER A 351 -6.61 1.25 -6.09
CA SER A 351 -7.50 2.41 -6.09
C SER A 351 -8.16 2.64 -4.73
N ASP A 352 -8.57 1.57 -4.07
CA ASP A 352 -9.14 1.63 -2.72
C ASP A 352 -8.10 2.03 -1.68
N SER A 353 -6.88 1.48 -1.78
CA SER A 353 -5.75 1.84 -0.92
C SER A 353 -5.40 3.33 -1.06
N PHE A 354 -5.36 3.85 -2.29
CA PHE A 354 -5.12 5.27 -2.54
C PHE A 354 -6.24 6.15 -1.96
N ARG A 355 -7.50 5.79 -2.20
CA ARG A 355 -8.64 6.52 -1.66
C ARG A 355 -8.60 6.58 -0.12
N ARG A 356 -8.35 5.45 0.55
CA ARG A 356 -8.20 5.40 2.02
C ARG A 356 -7.04 6.25 2.53
N LEU A 357 -5.95 6.34 1.78
CA LEU A 357 -4.82 7.22 2.10
C LEU A 357 -5.25 8.69 2.06
N VAL A 358 -5.98 9.10 1.02
CA VAL A 358 -6.51 10.46 0.89
C VAL A 358 -7.55 10.74 1.99
N ASP A 359 -8.48 9.81 2.22
CA ASP A 359 -9.49 9.91 3.28
C ASP A 359 -8.84 10.08 4.67
N ARG A 360 -7.76 9.35 4.95
CA ARG A 360 -6.98 9.52 6.17
C ARG A 360 -6.30 10.89 6.24
N ALA A 361 -5.66 11.33 5.17
CA ALA A 361 -4.97 12.62 5.14
C ALA A 361 -5.94 13.79 5.36
N THR A 362 -7.16 13.67 4.84
CA THR A 362 -8.19 14.71 4.87
C THR A 362 -9.28 14.47 5.92
N HIS A 363 -9.05 13.53 6.85
CA HIS A 363 -10.06 13.14 7.83
C HIS A 363 -10.54 14.34 8.66
N ALA A 364 -11.85 14.39 8.93
CA ALA A 364 -12.47 15.47 9.69
C ALA A 364 -11.91 15.54 11.12
N GLU A 365 -11.65 14.39 11.73
CA GLU A 365 -11.01 14.33 13.04
C GLU A 365 -9.50 14.33 12.89
N VAL A 366 -8.85 15.37 13.44
CA VAL A 366 -7.42 15.63 13.30
C VAL A 366 -6.55 14.46 13.78
N ARG A 367 -6.95 13.77 14.85
CA ARG A 367 -6.17 12.66 15.42
C ARG A 367 -6.15 11.43 14.52
N ALA A 368 -7.11 11.29 13.61
CA ALA A 368 -7.13 10.24 12.61
C ALA A 368 -6.16 10.51 11.46
N ARG A 369 -5.74 11.76 11.24
CA ARG A 369 -4.81 12.14 10.17
C ARG A 369 -3.41 11.59 10.40
N PHE A 370 -2.57 11.70 9.39
CA PHE A 370 -1.13 11.43 9.51
C PHE A 370 -0.47 12.43 10.45
N ARG A 371 0.49 11.96 11.23
CA ARG A 371 1.20 12.78 12.24
C ARG A 371 2.46 13.41 11.69
N SER A 372 3.02 12.87 10.61
CA SER A 372 4.24 13.38 9.98
C SER A 372 4.25 13.08 8.47
N ALA A 373 5.00 13.88 7.72
CA ALA A 373 5.23 13.67 6.30
C ALA A 373 5.91 12.30 6.04
N ALA A 374 6.81 11.87 6.91
CA ALA A 374 7.45 10.56 6.82
C ALA A 374 6.45 9.40 6.96
N GLU A 375 5.47 9.51 7.85
CA GLU A 375 4.42 8.50 8.01
C GLU A 375 3.55 8.41 6.75
N MET A 376 3.07 9.54 6.24
CA MET A 376 2.26 9.59 5.03
C MET A 376 3.04 9.11 3.81
N SER A 377 4.29 9.53 3.66
CA SER A 377 5.17 9.14 2.56
C SER A 377 5.36 7.63 2.52
N ARG A 378 5.59 6.99 3.66
CA ARG A 378 5.75 5.52 3.74
C ARG A 378 4.50 4.81 3.25
N GLN A 379 3.31 5.23 3.71
CA GLN A 379 2.06 4.64 3.24
C GLN A 379 1.84 4.87 1.74
N LEU A 380 2.19 6.03 1.23
CA LEU A 380 2.11 6.35 -0.20
C LEU A 380 3.04 5.46 -1.05
N TRP A 381 4.26 5.22 -0.57
CA TRP A 381 5.22 4.30 -1.18
C TRP A 381 4.70 2.87 -1.27
N GLU A 382 4.08 2.39 -0.21
CA GLU A 382 3.49 1.07 -0.16
C GLU A 382 2.32 0.93 -1.14
N VAL A 383 1.49 1.98 -1.27
CA VAL A 383 0.41 2.04 -2.28
C VAL A 383 0.98 2.07 -3.71
N LEU A 384 2.11 2.76 -3.93
CA LEU A 384 2.80 2.76 -5.23
C LEU A 384 3.25 1.34 -5.63
N ARG A 385 3.88 0.62 -4.70
CA ARG A 385 4.29 -0.78 -4.92
C ARG A 385 3.11 -1.68 -5.23
N GLU A 386 2.04 -1.56 -4.44
CA GLU A 386 0.81 -2.31 -4.67
C GLU A 386 0.23 -2.04 -6.06
N PHE A 387 0.12 -0.76 -6.44
CA PHE A 387 -0.36 -0.39 -7.76
C PHE A 387 0.48 -1.02 -8.86
N ARG A 388 1.80 -0.91 -8.79
CA ARG A 388 2.70 -1.47 -9.81
C ARG A 388 2.64 -2.99 -9.87
N SER A 389 2.58 -3.65 -8.72
CA SER A 389 2.45 -5.11 -8.67
C SER A 389 1.13 -5.59 -9.26
N LEU A 390 0.02 -4.91 -8.96
CA LEU A 390 -1.29 -5.27 -9.50
C LEU A 390 -1.46 -4.94 -10.98
N GLN A 391 -0.92 -3.80 -11.42
CA GLN A 391 -1.11 -3.30 -12.77
C GLN A 391 -0.13 -3.91 -13.77
N PHE A 392 1.11 -4.11 -13.37
CA PHE A 392 2.21 -4.50 -14.25
C PHE A 392 2.83 -5.87 -13.91
N GLY A 393 2.42 -6.49 -12.81
CA GLY A 393 2.96 -7.77 -12.37
C GLY A 393 4.39 -7.69 -11.81
N GLU A 394 4.86 -6.49 -11.43
CA GLU A 394 6.18 -6.30 -10.85
C GLU A 394 6.21 -6.83 -9.42
N GLN A 395 7.15 -7.69 -9.11
CA GLN A 395 7.39 -8.10 -7.71
C GLN A 395 8.24 -7.06 -7.01
N LEU A 396 7.68 -6.45 -5.96
CA LEU A 396 8.33 -5.40 -5.17
C LEU A 396 8.28 -5.78 -3.69
N PRO A 397 8.99 -6.85 -3.30
CA PRO A 397 8.96 -7.37 -1.94
C PRO A 397 9.59 -6.38 -0.96
N GLU A 398 8.94 -6.20 0.17
CA GLU A 398 9.48 -5.44 1.30
C GLU A 398 8.92 -5.97 2.62
N SER A 399 9.78 -6.03 3.62
CA SER A 399 9.36 -6.38 4.97
C SER A 399 8.58 -5.23 5.61
N SER A 400 7.45 -5.55 6.25
CA SER A 400 6.73 -4.56 7.04
C SER A 400 7.61 -3.98 8.16
N THR A 401 7.52 -2.67 8.35
CA THR A 401 8.13 -1.98 9.49
C THR A 401 7.16 -1.84 10.67
N ARG A 402 5.90 -2.23 10.48
CA ARG A 402 4.81 -2.13 11.45
C ARG A 402 4.45 -3.48 12.05
N PHE A 403 4.74 -4.57 11.34
CA PHE A 403 4.43 -5.92 11.76
C PHE A 403 5.65 -6.82 11.68
N ARG A 404 5.76 -7.75 12.59
CA ARG A 404 6.78 -8.82 12.56
C ARG A 404 6.40 -9.84 11.49
N ALA A 405 7.39 -10.42 10.84
CA ALA A 405 7.13 -11.51 9.90
C ALA A 405 6.52 -12.71 10.62
N THR A 406 5.49 -13.30 10.03
CA THR A 406 4.91 -14.56 10.52
C THR A 406 5.49 -15.78 9.81
N GLY A 407 5.44 -16.89 10.51
CA GLY A 407 5.88 -18.18 9.99
C GLY A 407 4.79 -19.09 9.49
N ALA A 408 3.55 -18.69 9.50
CA ALA A 408 2.44 -19.57 9.15
C ALA A 408 2.16 -19.56 7.63
N SER A 409 1.87 -20.76 7.10
CA SER A 409 1.46 -20.92 5.69
C SER A 409 -0.03 -20.73 5.48
N LEU A 410 -0.85 -20.99 6.51
CA LEU A 410 -2.32 -21.02 6.43
C LEU A 410 -2.84 -21.93 5.31
N ASP A 411 -2.16 -23.06 5.11
CA ASP A 411 -2.44 -24.02 4.03
C ASP A 411 -3.59 -24.98 4.32
N ALA A 412 -4.09 -25.00 5.56
CA ALA A 412 -5.17 -25.88 6.02
C ALA A 412 -4.95 -27.36 5.68
N GLY A 413 -3.70 -27.79 5.72
CA GLY A 413 -3.33 -29.18 5.41
C GLY A 413 -3.19 -29.49 3.92
N LEU A 414 -3.49 -28.56 3.00
CA LEU A 414 -3.34 -28.79 1.55
C LEU A 414 -1.87 -29.08 1.20
N GLY A 415 -0.92 -28.39 1.87
CA GLY A 415 0.53 -28.61 1.71
C GLY A 415 1.12 -29.67 2.65
N ALA A 416 0.30 -30.36 3.42
CA ALA A 416 0.76 -31.41 4.33
C ALA A 416 0.78 -32.77 3.65
N ILE A 417 1.70 -33.64 4.08
CA ILE A 417 1.70 -35.07 3.73
C ILE A 417 0.57 -35.76 4.47
N PRO A 418 -0.26 -36.59 3.82
CA PRO A 418 -1.34 -37.30 4.51
C PRO A 418 -0.81 -38.18 5.65
N GLY A 419 -1.47 -38.14 6.80
CA GLY A 419 -1.23 -39.10 7.89
C GLY A 419 -1.74 -40.47 7.55
N LEU A 420 -1.37 -41.49 8.34
CA LEU A 420 -1.90 -42.85 8.13
C LEU A 420 -3.41 -42.93 8.37
N ASP A 421 -3.96 -42.07 9.19
CA ASP A 421 -5.40 -41.88 9.43
C ASP A 421 -6.18 -41.58 8.15
N HIS A 422 -5.54 -40.94 7.15
CA HIS A 422 -6.11 -40.74 5.83
C HIS A 422 -6.68 -42.05 5.22
N TRP A 423 -6.06 -43.18 5.46
CA TRP A 423 -6.49 -44.50 4.98
C TRP A 423 -7.20 -45.33 6.05
N THR A 424 -6.74 -45.25 7.31
CA THR A 424 -7.19 -46.14 8.40
C THR A 424 -8.48 -45.66 9.06
N ALA A 425 -8.81 -44.39 9.00
CA ALA A 425 -10.04 -43.84 9.59
C ALA A 425 -11.24 -43.80 8.63
N ARG A 426 -11.06 -44.11 7.34
CA ARG A 426 -12.14 -44.07 6.35
C ARG A 426 -13.12 -45.22 6.49
N PRO A 427 -14.45 -45.00 6.49
CA PRO A 427 -15.46 -46.02 6.38
C PRO A 427 -15.59 -46.45 4.89
N GLY A 428 -15.19 -47.71 4.56
CA GLY A 428 -15.42 -48.32 3.23
C GLY A 428 -14.47 -47.86 2.13
N GLU A 429 -14.89 -48.08 0.86
CA GLU A 429 -14.09 -47.76 -0.36
C GLU A 429 -14.17 -46.29 -0.81
N GLN A 430 -14.81 -45.41 -0.04
CA GLN A 430 -14.93 -44.00 -0.43
C GLN A 430 -13.58 -43.29 -0.34
N LEU A 431 -13.13 -42.76 -1.49
CA LEU A 431 -11.99 -41.85 -1.52
C LEU A 431 -12.35 -40.55 -0.83
N ALA A 432 -11.43 -40.02 -0.04
CA ALA A 432 -11.49 -38.67 0.41
C ALA A 432 -11.23 -37.79 -0.81
N GLY A 433 -12.18 -36.89 -1.15
CA GLY A 433 -11.92 -35.82 -2.11
C GLY A 433 -10.75 -34.94 -1.64
N LEU A 434 -10.22 -34.15 -2.56
CA LEU A 434 -9.22 -33.13 -2.18
C LEU A 434 -9.82 -32.23 -1.11
N ASP A 435 -9.22 -32.23 0.06
CA ASP A 435 -9.62 -31.33 1.13
C ASP A 435 -9.19 -29.90 0.78
N VAL A 436 -10.18 -29.05 0.48
CA VAL A 436 -10.01 -27.63 0.18
C VAL A 436 -10.54 -26.80 1.35
N SER A 437 -10.51 -27.37 2.56
CA SER A 437 -10.94 -26.65 3.76
C SER A 437 -10.07 -25.41 3.99
N SER A 438 -10.64 -24.45 4.70
CA SER A 438 -9.91 -23.26 5.13
C SER A 438 -9.42 -23.45 6.56
N PRO A 439 -8.32 -22.79 6.95
CA PRO A 439 -7.89 -22.82 8.33
C PRO A 439 -8.99 -22.24 9.23
N SER A 440 -9.12 -22.74 10.44
CA SER A 440 -10.08 -22.21 11.41
C SER A 440 -9.74 -20.75 11.80
N ALA A 441 -10.74 -20.01 12.24
CA ALA A 441 -10.56 -18.63 12.68
C ALA A 441 -9.53 -18.52 13.82
N ALA A 442 -9.50 -19.48 14.74
CA ALA A 442 -8.54 -19.52 15.84
C ALA A 442 -7.10 -19.78 15.35
N GLU A 443 -6.91 -20.67 14.37
CA GLU A 443 -5.60 -20.90 13.75
C GLU A 443 -5.10 -19.64 13.05
N VAL A 444 -5.97 -18.95 12.29
CA VAL A 444 -5.60 -17.70 11.63
C VAL A 444 -5.26 -16.62 12.66
N ALA A 445 -6.06 -16.48 13.73
CA ALA A 445 -5.77 -15.52 14.79
C ALA A 445 -4.39 -15.72 15.42
N GLY A 446 -4.00 -16.99 15.65
CA GLY A 446 -2.68 -17.36 16.17
C GLY A 446 -1.53 -17.15 15.19
N ALA A 447 -1.84 -17.16 13.90
CA ALA A 447 -0.87 -17.10 12.79
C ALA A 447 -0.65 -15.70 12.21
N LEU A 448 -1.57 -14.76 12.43
CA LEU A 448 -1.45 -13.38 11.93
C LEU A 448 -0.23 -12.65 12.52
N PRO A 449 0.45 -11.81 11.72
CA PRO A 449 1.60 -11.03 12.15
C PRO A 449 1.33 -10.17 13.39
N GLU A 450 2.35 -9.95 14.20
CA GLU A 450 2.26 -9.12 15.40
C GLU A 450 2.71 -7.69 15.11
N PRO A 451 2.01 -6.67 15.65
CA PRO A 451 2.51 -5.32 15.62
C PRO A 451 3.90 -5.20 16.27
N VAL A 452 4.78 -4.42 15.64
CA VAL A 452 6.04 -4.00 16.27
C VAL A 452 5.71 -2.98 17.34
N PRO A 453 6.23 -3.12 18.56
CA PRO A 453 6.01 -2.16 19.64
C PRO A 453 6.45 -0.75 19.25
N ASP A 454 5.77 0.27 19.79
CA ASP A 454 6.15 1.66 19.57
C ASP A 454 7.53 1.92 20.18
N PRO A 455 8.55 2.29 19.40
CA PRO A 455 9.89 2.54 19.93
C PRO A 455 9.95 3.70 20.94
N ALA A 456 8.92 4.55 20.98
CA ALA A 456 8.79 5.61 21.98
C ALA A 456 8.28 5.09 23.34
N ASP A 457 7.75 3.86 23.39
CA ASP A 457 7.31 3.24 24.64
C ASP A 457 8.52 2.75 25.44
N GLY A 458 8.55 3.07 26.75
CA GLY A 458 9.67 2.74 27.63
C GLY A 458 9.93 1.24 27.82
N ALA A 459 8.92 0.39 27.57
CA ALA A 459 9.04 -1.05 27.67
C ALA A 459 9.43 -1.73 26.35
N ALA A 460 9.37 -1.05 25.22
CA ALA A 460 9.49 -1.65 23.88
C ALA A 460 10.71 -2.59 23.73
N LEU A 461 11.90 -2.17 24.19
CA LEU A 461 13.11 -2.98 24.14
C LEU A 461 13.11 -4.17 25.10
N LEU A 462 12.35 -4.09 26.20
CA LEU A 462 12.26 -5.17 27.19
C LEU A 462 11.33 -6.28 26.72
N LEU A 463 10.28 -5.95 25.96
CA LEU A 463 9.28 -6.90 25.51
C LEU A 463 9.89 -8.02 24.64
N ASP A 464 10.94 -7.75 23.89
CA ASP A 464 11.65 -8.75 23.09
C ASP A 464 12.46 -9.75 23.93
N THR A 465 12.70 -9.45 25.19
CA THR A 465 13.45 -10.32 26.11
C THR A 465 12.56 -11.31 26.87
N PHE A 466 11.25 -11.09 26.86
CA PHE A 466 10.32 -11.97 27.58
C PHE A 466 9.91 -13.17 26.76
N PRO A 467 9.89 -14.38 27.34
CA PRO A 467 9.38 -15.57 26.66
C PRO A 467 7.86 -15.44 26.46
N PRO A 468 7.37 -15.59 25.22
CA PRO A 468 5.95 -15.38 24.90
C PRO A 468 5.02 -16.43 25.50
N ASP A 469 5.55 -17.55 25.99
CA ASP A 469 4.83 -18.65 26.61
C ASP A 469 4.61 -18.48 28.13
N ALA A 470 5.22 -17.47 28.76
CA ALA A 470 5.13 -17.20 30.20
C ALA A 470 4.54 -15.82 30.54
N PRO A 471 3.32 -15.45 30.05
CA PRO A 471 2.74 -14.11 30.29
C PRO A 471 2.50 -13.81 31.78
N ASP A 472 2.16 -14.82 32.58
CA ASP A 472 1.91 -14.64 34.04
C ASP A 472 3.09 -14.03 34.78
N ARG A 473 4.32 -14.29 34.34
CA ARG A 473 5.53 -13.71 34.93
C ARG A 473 5.55 -12.20 34.71
N VAL A 474 5.28 -11.77 33.51
CA VAL A 474 5.25 -10.35 33.11
C VAL A 474 4.07 -9.65 33.79
N ALA A 475 2.89 -10.28 33.79
CA ALA A 475 1.71 -9.76 34.47
C ALA A 475 1.96 -9.51 35.99
N ARG A 476 2.68 -10.39 36.66
CA ARG A 476 3.08 -10.16 38.06
C ARG A 476 4.10 -9.04 38.24
N GLN A 477 4.97 -8.79 37.24
CA GLN A 477 5.94 -7.70 37.28
C GLN A 477 5.32 -6.35 36.94
N TRP A 478 4.25 -6.35 36.14
CA TRP A 478 3.51 -5.15 35.71
C TRP A 478 3.23 -4.17 36.87
N SER A 479 2.64 -4.65 37.96
CA SER A 479 2.29 -3.82 39.12
C SER A 479 3.48 -3.43 40.01
N ARG A 480 4.65 -4.02 39.81
CA ARG A 480 5.84 -3.82 40.64
C ARG A 480 6.90 -2.95 39.98
N GLU A 481 6.95 -2.95 38.64
CA GLU A 481 7.94 -2.24 37.87
C GLU A 481 7.27 -1.15 37.01
N SER A 482 7.45 0.11 37.38
CA SER A 482 6.86 1.24 36.66
C SER A 482 7.24 1.29 35.17
N ARG A 483 8.36 0.67 34.78
CA ARG A 483 8.80 0.58 33.38
C ARG A 483 7.94 -0.36 32.54
N LEU A 484 7.26 -1.31 33.15
CA LEU A 484 6.39 -2.27 32.47
C LEU A 484 4.93 -1.82 32.46
N GLY A 485 4.54 -0.80 33.22
CA GLY A 485 3.21 -0.23 33.26
C GLY A 485 2.90 0.62 32.01
N THR A 486 3.00 0.04 30.82
CA THR A 486 2.86 0.77 29.54
C THR A 486 1.83 0.10 28.61
N PRO A 487 1.20 0.87 27.70
CA PRO A 487 0.26 0.30 26.72
C PRO A 487 0.86 -0.85 25.90
N GLU A 488 2.14 -0.77 25.51
CA GLU A 488 2.80 -1.81 24.72
C GLU A 488 2.95 -3.12 25.49
N THR A 489 3.23 -3.05 26.81
CA THR A 489 3.27 -4.25 27.65
C THR A 489 1.89 -4.90 27.77
N ALA A 490 0.83 -4.11 27.91
CA ALA A 490 -0.54 -4.62 27.94
C ALA A 490 -0.94 -5.30 26.62
N LEU A 491 -0.57 -4.71 25.47
CA LEU A 491 -0.78 -5.31 24.15
C LEU A 491 0.03 -6.61 23.97
N TRP A 492 1.25 -6.64 24.45
CA TRP A 492 2.08 -7.85 24.46
C TRP A 492 1.44 -8.97 25.31
N LEU A 493 0.94 -8.64 26.52
CA LEU A 493 0.23 -9.58 27.36
C LEU A 493 -1.05 -10.11 26.70
N CYS A 494 -1.83 -9.23 26.09
CA CYS A 494 -2.99 -9.63 25.29
C CYS A 494 -2.62 -10.70 24.25
N ARG A 495 -1.58 -10.47 23.45
CA ARG A 495 -1.10 -11.44 22.45
C ARG A 495 -0.61 -12.74 23.08
N ALA A 496 0.14 -12.68 24.18
CA ALA A 496 0.66 -13.86 24.85
C ALA A 496 -0.45 -14.74 25.43
N TYR A 497 -1.50 -14.15 26.01
CA TYR A 497 -2.68 -14.89 26.47
C TYR A 497 -3.52 -15.47 25.30
N LEU A 498 -3.66 -14.72 24.20
CA LEU A 498 -4.33 -15.26 22.99
C LEU A 498 -3.63 -16.52 22.45
N ARG A 499 -2.28 -16.56 22.46
CA ARG A 499 -1.53 -17.77 22.04
C ARG A 499 -1.80 -18.98 22.96
N ARG A 500 -2.12 -18.74 24.21
CA ARG A 500 -2.50 -19.78 25.18
C ARG A 500 -3.97 -20.18 25.10
N GLY A 501 -4.78 -19.46 24.26
CA GLY A 501 -6.22 -19.67 24.18
C GLY A 501 -7.00 -19.05 25.34
N GLU A 502 -6.38 -18.21 26.16
CA GLU A 502 -6.98 -17.55 27.33
C GLU A 502 -7.57 -16.18 26.87
N GLN A 503 -8.76 -16.24 26.28
CA GLN A 503 -9.38 -15.09 25.59
C GLN A 503 -9.87 -14.02 26.56
N ASP A 504 -10.35 -14.38 27.73
CA ASP A 504 -10.88 -13.44 28.74
C ASP A 504 -9.74 -12.63 29.39
N GLU A 505 -8.62 -13.27 29.68
CA GLU A 505 -7.40 -12.59 30.14
C GLU A 505 -6.84 -11.65 29.07
N ALA A 506 -6.83 -12.11 27.83
CA ALA A 506 -6.40 -11.29 26.70
C ALA A 506 -7.26 -10.04 26.54
N GLU A 507 -8.58 -10.17 26.66
CA GLU A 507 -9.52 -9.04 26.61
C GLU A 507 -9.30 -8.06 27.76
N SER A 508 -9.07 -8.57 28.97
CA SER A 508 -8.77 -7.74 30.15
C SER A 508 -7.52 -6.88 29.95
N TRP A 509 -6.46 -7.44 29.36
CA TRP A 509 -5.24 -6.71 29.04
C TRP A 509 -5.42 -5.71 27.91
N LEU A 510 -6.29 -6.00 26.95
CA LEU A 510 -6.61 -5.06 25.88
C LEU A 510 -7.38 -3.83 26.42
N ILE A 511 -8.32 -4.04 27.33
CA ILE A 511 -9.02 -2.96 28.07
C ILE A 511 -8.04 -2.14 28.91
N GLU A 512 -7.05 -2.78 29.53
CA GLU A 512 -5.99 -2.07 30.26
C GLU A 512 -5.16 -1.17 29.33
N ALA A 513 -4.79 -1.66 28.13
CA ALA A 513 -4.09 -0.86 27.13
C ALA A 513 -4.91 0.37 26.70
N GLU A 514 -6.22 0.21 26.50
CA GLU A 514 -7.15 1.32 26.20
C GLU A 514 -7.20 2.34 27.33
N THR A 515 -7.28 1.86 28.58
CA THR A 515 -7.32 2.71 29.76
C THR A 515 -6.09 3.60 29.87
N GLN A 516 -4.92 3.06 29.59
CA GLN A 516 -3.67 3.81 29.64
C GLN A 516 -3.52 4.80 28.48
N LEU A 517 -3.96 4.44 27.31
CA LEU A 517 -3.97 5.35 26.15
C LEU A 517 -5.02 6.46 26.30
N GLY A 518 -6.12 6.20 27.02
CA GLY A 518 -7.28 7.09 27.18
C GLY A 518 -8.17 7.12 25.94
N GLU A 519 -9.48 7.32 26.14
CA GLU A 519 -10.52 7.22 25.11
C GLU A 519 -10.18 7.87 23.76
N ARG A 520 -9.65 9.11 23.83
CA ARG A 520 -9.38 9.90 22.62
C ARG A 520 -8.21 9.37 21.78
N ALA A 521 -7.24 8.69 22.40
CA ALA A 521 -6.12 8.07 21.69
C ALA A 521 -6.52 6.70 21.14
N THR A 522 -7.25 5.93 21.94
CA THR A 522 -7.76 4.59 21.62
C THR A 522 -8.59 4.56 20.33
N ALA A 523 -9.50 5.52 20.14
CA ALA A 523 -10.40 5.56 18.99
C ALA A 523 -9.68 5.56 17.62
N HIS A 524 -8.42 5.97 17.58
CA HIS A 524 -7.63 6.08 16.34
C HIS A 524 -6.32 5.30 16.38
N ASP A 525 -6.09 4.47 17.41
CA ASP A 525 -4.90 3.62 17.47
C ASP A 525 -5.15 2.31 16.73
N TRP A 526 -4.52 2.15 15.58
CA TRP A 526 -4.63 0.95 14.75
C TRP A 526 -4.19 -0.33 15.46
N ARG A 527 -3.30 -0.24 16.48
CA ARG A 527 -2.82 -1.40 17.25
C ARG A 527 -3.94 -1.97 18.13
N ILE A 528 -4.73 -1.10 18.74
CA ILE A 528 -5.93 -1.49 19.49
C ILE A 528 -6.94 -2.18 18.56
N ALA A 529 -7.24 -1.55 17.41
CA ALA A 529 -8.14 -2.15 16.41
C ALA A 529 -7.62 -3.53 15.93
N TRP A 530 -6.30 -3.65 15.71
CA TRP A 530 -5.68 -4.93 15.33
C TRP A 530 -5.89 -6.01 16.38
N HIS A 531 -5.62 -5.71 17.66
CA HIS A 531 -5.75 -6.69 18.74
C HIS A 531 -7.21 -7.11 18.95
N TYR A 532 -8.17 -6.17 18.85
CA TYR A 532 -9.60 -6.55 18.82
C TYR A 532 -9.93 -7.44 17.62
N GLY A 533 -9.40 -7.15 16.45
CA GLY A 533 -9.58 -8.01 15.28
C GLY A 533 -9.10 -9.44 15.53
N VAL A 534 -7.91 -9.60 16.09
CA VAL A 534 -7.33 -10.91 16.43
C VAL A 534 -8.14 -11.60 17.56
N LEU A 535 -8.58 -10.87 18.58
CA LEU A 535 -9.41 -11.39 19.67
C LEU A 535 -10.76 -11.90 19.13
N HIS A 536 -11.47 -11.10 18.33
CA HIS A 536 -12.74 -11.52 17.71
C HIS A 536 -12.54 -12.75 16.83
N LEU A 537 -11.45 -12.77 16.07
CA LEU A 537 -11.14 -13.91 15.21
C LEU A 537 -10.87 -15.18 16.04
N SER A 538 -10.16 -15.08 17.17
CA SER A 538 -9.93 -16.20 18.09
C SER A 538 -11.22 -16.74 18.71
N LYS A 539 -12.24 -15.88 18.87
CA LYS A 539 -13.59 -16.25 19.34
C LYS A 539 -14.49 -16.76 18.21
N GLY A 540 -14.02 -16.80 16.96
CA GLY A 540 -14.81 -17.17 15.78
C GLY A 540 -15.78 -16.08 15.29
N GLU A 541 -15.68 -14.86 15.80
CA GLU A 541 -16.52 -13.72 15.44
C GLU A 541 -15.99 -13.01 14.19
N VAL A 542 -15.98 -13.71 13.04
CA VAL A 542 -15.30 -13.31 11.80
C VAL A 542 -15.78 -11.95 11.28
N ALA A 543 -17.08 -11.67 11.34
CA ALA A 543 -17.63 -10.38 10.87
C ALA A 543 -17.08 -9.19 11.68
N ARG A 544 -17.10 -9.31 13.02
CA ARG A 544 -16.53 -8.27 13.92
C ARG A 544 -15.03 -8.10 13.74
N ALA A 545 -14.32 -9.21 13.52
CA ALA A 545 -12.88 -9.17 13.20
C ALA A 545 -12.65 -8.38 11.90
N GLY A 546 -13.47 -8.62 10.87
CA GLY A 546 -13.44 -7.92 9.59
C GLY A 546 -13.57 -6.41 9.75
N ASP A 547 -14.55 -5.94 10.55
CA ASP A 547 -14.73 -4.50 10.82
C ASP A 547 -13.49 -3.87 11.46
N ARG A 548 -12.85 -4.60 12.40
CA ARG A 548 -11.63 -4.12 13.06
C ARG A 548 -10.43 -4.09 12.12
N PHE A 549 -10.25 -5.11 11.29
CA PHE A 549 -9.16 -5.12 10.29
C PHE A 549 -9.40 -4.10 9.18
N ASP A 550 -10.65 -3.76 8.82
CA ASP A 550 -10.96 -2.68 7.88
C ASP A 550 -10.57 -1.31 8.45
N ALA A 551 -10.80 -1.09 9.77
CA ALA A 551 -10.30 0.10 10.46
C ALA A 551 -8.76 0.18 10.43
N VAL A 552 -8.05 -0.96 10.61
CA VAL A 552 -6.59 -1.01 10.47
C VAL A 552 -6.16 -0.71 9.03
N TYR A 553 -6.85 -1.26 8.03
CA TYR A 553 -6.57 -0.98 6.62
C TYR A 553 -6.80 0.51 6.28
N SER A 554 -7.81 1.14 6.87
CA SER A 554 -8.04 2.58 6.71
C SER A 554 -6.94 3.42 7.39
N ALA A 555 -6.38 2.94 8.50
CA ALA A 555 -5.26 3.59 9.18
C ALA A 555 -3.91 3.33 8.47
N LEU A 556 -3.72 2.17 7.88
CA LEU A 556 -2.48 1.73 7.22
C LEU A 556 -2.77 1.24 5.78
N PRO A 557 -3.20 2.12 4.86
CA PRO A 557 -3.70 1.70 3.54
C PRO A 557 -2.64 1.06 2.64
N GLY A 558 -1.37 1.37 2.84
CA GLY A 558 -0.26 0.75 2.10
C GLY A 558 0.18 -0.60 2.67
N GLU A 559 -0.15 -0.92 3.93
CA GLU A 559 0.31 -2.14 4.60
C GLU A 559 -0.41 -3.38 4.05
N TYR A 560 0.31 -4.48 3.83
CA TYR A 560 -0.25 -5.73 3.31
C TYR A 560 -0.92 -6.59 4.38
N VAL A 561 -0.50 -6.48 5.64
CA VAL A 561 -0.96 -7.35 6.74
C VAL A 561 -2.46 -7.24 7.00
N PRO A 562 -3.07 -6.04 7.12
CA PRO A 562 -4.52 -5.97 7.28
C PRO A 562 -5.29 -6.50 6.05
N LYS A 563 -4.71 -6.43 4.85
CA LYS A 563 -5.32 -6.99 3.64
C LYS A 563 -5.35 -8.52 3.69
N LEU A 564 -4.28 -9.15 4.18
CA LEU A 564 -4.25 -10.61 4.38
C LEU A 564 -5.35 -11.04 5.36
N ALA A 565 -5.50 -10.34 6.49
CA ALA A 565 -6.54 -10.62 7.49
C ALA A 565 -7.95 -10.39 6.94
N LEU A 566 -8.15 -9.32 6.16
CA LEU A 566 -9.42 -9.03 5.48
C LEU A 566 -9.76 -10.06 4.42
N GLY A 567 -8.76 -10.57 3.67
CA GLY A 567 -8.96 -11.66 2.72
C GLY A 567 -9.64 -12.85 3.38
N TYR A 568 -9.14 -13.29 4.54
CA TYR A 568 -9.76 -14.36 5.32
C TYR A 568 -11.16 -14.00 5.82
N CYS A 569 -11.33 -12.81 6.42
CA CYS A 569 -12.64 -12.41 6.96
C CYS A 569 -13.72 -12.30 5.88
N VAL A 570 -13.35 -11.82 4.68
CA VAL A 570 -14.27 -11.75 3.54
C VAL A 570 -14.58 -13.14 2.98
N GLU A 571 -13.60 -14.06 2.95
CA GLU A 571 -13.78 -15.45 2.52
C GLU A 571 -14.81 -16.18 3.40
N HIS A 572 -14.84 -15.89 4.72
CA HIS A 572 -15.61 -16.64 5.73
C HIS A 572 -16.71 -15.85 6.44
N GLY A 573 -16.85 -14.56 6.19
CA GLY A 573 -17.89 -13.74 6.78
C GLY A 573 -19.28 -14.18 6.33
N THR A 574 -20.23 -14.32 7.28
CA THR A 574 -21.65 -14.48 6.96
C THR A 574 -22.29 -13.11 6.72
N ASP A 575 -23.16 -13.00 5.72
CA ASP A 575 -23.94 -11.78 5.47
C ASP A 575 -25.07 -11.69 6.52
N ASP A 576 -24.74 -11.30 7.74
CA ASP A 576 -25.73 -11.13 8.83
C ASP A 576 -26.53 -9.82 8.71
N GLY A 577 -26.56 -9.18 7.54
CA GLY A 577 -27.43 -8.03 7.25
C GLY A 577 -27.26 -6.78 8.14
N THR A 578 -26.35 -6.82 9.13
CA THR A 578 -26.13 -5.76 10.11
C THR A 578 -24.84 -4.95 9.90
N GLY A 579 -24.07 -5.27 8.86
CA GLY A 579 -22.83 -4.56 8.51
C GLY A 579 -23.11 -3.13 8.08
N THR A 580 -22.70 -2.18 8.90
CA THR A 580 -22.76 -0.73 8.63
C THR A 580 -22.00 -0.39 7.35
N GLY A 581 -22.71 0.21 6.47
CA GLY A 581 -22.58 0.68 5.10
C GLY A 581 -21.26 1.21 4.51
N THR A 582 -20.06 0.76 4.85
CA THR A 582 -18.83 1.17 4.14
C THR A 582 -18.36 0.20 3.06
N ALA A 583 -18.84 -1.04 3.07
CA ALA A 583 -18.44 -2.06 2.11
C ALA A 583 -19.29 -2.11 0.81
N ARG A 584 -20.33 -1.26 0.66
CA ARG A 584 -21.30 -1.31 -0.45
C ARG A 584 -20.99 -0.44 -1.67
N ARG A 585 -19.94 0.38 -1.69
CA ARG A 585 -19.71 1.38 -2.77
C ARG A 585 -18.59 1.11 -3.78
N ALA A 586 -18.02 -0.07 -3.80
CA ALA A 586 -16.93 -0.38 -4.75
C ALA A 586 -17.40 -1.03 -6.08
N GLY A 587 -18.67 -0.96 -6.45
CA GLY A 587 -19.17 -1.69 -7.62
C GLY A 587 -20.21 -1.02 -8.50
N ASP A 588 -20.66 0.20 -8.24
CA ASP A 588 -21.73 0.80 -9.05
C ASP A 588 -21.62 2.33 -9.11
N ASP A 589 -20.86 2.86 -10.05
CA ASP A 589 -21.02 4.23 -10.56
C ASP A 589 -20.54 4.32 -12.03
N GLY A 590 -21.43 3.89 -12.92
CA GLY A 590 -21.43 4.22 -14.34
C GLY A 590 -22.76 4.87 -14.68
N GLY A 591 -22.95 6.16 -14.42
CA GLY A 591 -24.16 6.85 -14.81
C GLY A 591 -24.04 8.37 -14.72
N HIS A 592 -23.92 8.99 -15.88
CA HIS A 592 -23.90 10.44 -16.06
C HIS A 592 -25.09 11.15 -15.42
N GLY A 593 -24.86 12.20 -14.65
CA GLY A 593 -25.83 13.18 -14.23
C GLY A 593 -25.30 14.60 -14.33
N ALA A 594 -25.66 15.29 -15.41
CA ALA A 594 -25.39 16.71 -15.63
C ALA A 594 -26.17 17.56 -14.62
N VAL A 595 -25.47 18.46 -13.91
CA VAL A 595 -26.09 19.51 -13.09
C VAL A 595 -26.23 20.77 -13.95
N GLN A 596 -27.46 21.14 -14.23
CA GLN A 596 -27.81 22.53 -14.55
C GLN A 596 -28.55 23.14 -13.37
N GLY A 597 -28.14 24.32 -13.04
CA GLY A 597 -28.62 25.07 -11.89
C GLY A 597 -29.86 25.90 -12.15
N THR A 598 -30.27 26.55 -11.09
CA THR A 598 -31.11 27.71 -10.87
C THR A 598 -32.62 27.55 -10.74
N GLY A 599 -33.13 28.09 -9.64
CA GLY A 599 -34.34 28.94 -9.62
C GLY A 599 -35.46 28.55 -8.70
N ARG A 600 -35.49 29.16 -7.55
CA ARG A 600 -36.61 29.72 -6.75
C ARG A 600 -38.07 29.20 -6.97
N GLY A 601 -38.70 28.88 -5.88
CA GLY A 601 -40.01 29.48 -5.50
C GLY A 601 -41.21 28.58 -5.41
N GLY A 602 -41.75 28.51 -4.20
CA GLY A 602 -43.18 28.64 -3.97
C GLY A 602 -44.11 27.42 -3.96
N GLY A 603 -44.48 27.01 -2.79
CA GLY A 603 -45.90 27.00 -2.39
C GLY A 603 -46.85 25.87 -2.80
N ARG A 604 -47.26 25.13 -1.78
CA ARG A 604 -48.65 24.70 -1.47
C ARG A 604 -49.41 23.66 -2.30
N GLU A 605 -49.92 22.77 -1.51
CA GLU A 605 -51.29 22.18 -1.42
C GLU A 605 -51.52 20.80 -2.04
N ALA A 606 -52.07 20.02 -1.14
CA ALA A 606 -52.64 18.67 -1.28
C ALA A 606 -53.91 18.63 -2.13
N VAL A 607 -54.14 17.52 -2.85
CA VAL A 607 -55.51 17.00 -3.05
C VAL A 607 -55.47 15.49 -3.19
N GLN A 608 -56.35 14.83 -2.47
CA GLN A 608 -56.75 13.42 -2.53
C GLN A 608 -57.56 13.14 -3.81
N GLY A 609 -57.44 11.92 -4.30
CA GLY A 609 -58.35 11.42 -5.34
C GLY A 609 -58.31 9.90 -5.47
N ALA A 610 -59.31 9.23 -5.01
CA ALA A 610 -59.52 7.79 -5.11
C ALA A 610 -60.15 7.39 -6.48
N GLY A 611 -60.01 6.11 -6.89
CA GLY A 611 -60.81 5.56 -7.97
C GLY A 611 -60.35 4.20 -8.52
N HIS A 612 -60.91 3.13 -8.02
CA HIS A 612 -61.32 1.81 -8.53
C HIS A 612 -60.93 1.32 -9.93
N GLY A 613 -60.63 0.03 -10.00
CA GLY A 613 -60.76 -0.79 -11.20
C GLY A 613 -60.18 -2.21 -11.05
N ALA A 614 -61.06 -3.17 -10.90
CA ALA A 614 -60.76 -4.61 -10.75
C ALA A 614 -60.39 -5.30 -12.07
N GLY A 615 -59.58 -6.36 -11.98
CA GLY A 615 -59.34 -7.29 -13.07
C GLY A 615 -58.63 -8.58 -12.60
N HIS A 616 -59.45 -9.66 -12.52
CA HIS A 616 -58.98 -11.01 -12.14
C HIS A 616 -58.06 -11.64 -13.16
N GLY A 617 -57.02 -12.32 -12.68
CA GLY A 617 -56.20 -13.25 -13.45
C GLY A 617 -55.41 -14.17 -12.52
N ALA A 618 -55.86 -15.39 -12.39
CA ALA A 618 -55.24 -16.43 -11.57
C ALA A 618 -53.90 -16.88 -12.12
N ALA A 619 -52.89 -16.99 -11.27
CA ALA A 619 -51.62 -17.63 -11.54
C ALA A 619 -51.55 -19.03 -10.94
N PRO A 620 -50.90 -20.00 -11.58
CA PRO A 620 -50.60 -21.27 -10.92
C PRO A 620 -49.34 -21.16 -10.06
N ALA A 621 -49.39 -21.83 -8.93
CA ALA A 621 -48.29 -21.97 -8.00
C ALA A 621 -47.10 -22.71 -8.65
N ALA A 622 -45.97 -22.08 -8.63
CA ALA A 622 -44.68 -22.72 -8.98
C ALA A 622 -43.81 -22.79 -7.73
N GLY A 623 -43.23 -23.94 -7.58
CA GLY A 623 -42.55 -24.42 -6.38
C GLY A 623 -41.25 -23.70 -6.03
N HIS A 624 -40.83 -24.05 -4.86
CA HIS A 624 -39.63 -23.64 -4.14
C HIS A 624 -38.34 -23.70 -5.01
N GLY A 625 -37.75 -22.54 -5.27
CA GLY A 625 -36.40 -22.34 -5.76
C GLY A 625 -35.61 -21.43 -4.83
N GLY A 626 -35.15 -21.94 -3.73
CA GLY A 626 -34.37 -21.21 -2.74
C GLY A 626 -32.85 -21.23 -2.96
N ALA A 627 -32.36 -21.85 -4.05
CA ALA A 627 -30.91 -22.02 -4.29
C ALA A 627 -30.13 -20.89 -4.98
N PRO A 628 -30.64 -20.12 -5.94
CA PRO A 628 -29.75 -19.27 -6.75
C PRO A 628 -29.26 -17.97 -6.09
N ARG A 629 -29.83 -17.54 -4.97
CA ARG A 629 -29.37 -16.31 -4.27
C ARG A 629 -28.17 -16.53 -3.37
N ALA A 630 -28.03 -17.69 -2.72
CA ALA A 630 -26.92 -18.01 -1.83
C ALA A 630 -25.63 -18.29 -2.61
N GLU A 631 -25.71 -19.03 -3.70
CA GLU A 631 -24.55 -19.34 -4.55
C GLU A 631 -23.94 -18.10 -5.20
N ASN A 632 -24.74 -17.13 -5.61
CA ASN A 632 -24.24 -15.86 -6.13
C ASN A 632 -23.55 -15.01 -5.06
N GLY A 633 -24.01 -15.05 -3.80
CA GLY A 633 -23.41 -14.37 -2.67
C GLY A 633 -22.02 -14.91 -2.34
N ASP A 634 -21.88 -16.23 -2.31
CA ASP A 634 -20.62 -16.91 -2.01
C ASP A 634 -19.58 -16.71 -3.12
N ALA A 635 -19.99 -16.74 -4.37
CA ALA A 635 -19.08 -16.43 -5.50
C ALA A 635 -18.57 -15.00 -5.44
N LEU A 636 -19.42 -14.03 -5.11
CA LEU A 636 -19.02 -12.63 -4.97
C LEU A 636 -18.07 -12.41 -3.79
N ARG A 637 -18.33 -13.06 -2.64
CA ARG A 637 -17.43 -13.03 -1.48
C ARG A 637 -16.06 -13.59 -1.82
N ARG A 638 -16.00 -14.77 -2.43
CA ARG A 638 -14.75 -15.38 -2.89
C ARG A 638 -13.98 -14.47 -3.85
N SER A 639 -14.66 -13.93 -4.84
CA SER A 639 -14.04 -13.00 -5.79
C SER A 639 -13.44 -11.78 -5.08
N ARG A 640 -14.13 -11.25 -4.08
CA ARG A 640 -13.66 -10.11 -3.28
C ARG A 640 -12.49 -10.49 -2.36
N ALA A 641 -12.51 -11.66 -1.71
CA ALA A 641 -11.41 -12.18 -0.91
C ALA A 641 -10.14 -12.35 -1.75
N MET A 642 -10.30 -12.85 -2.99
CA MET A 642 -9.18 -13.01 -3.92
C MET A 642 -8.49 -11.69 -4.26
N LEU A 643 -9.19 -10.55 -4.34
CA LEU A 643 -8.57 -9.24 -4.56
C LEU A 643 -7.57 -8.89 -3.44
N PHE A 644 -7.91 -9.20 -2.18
CA PHE A 644 -7.02 -8.96 -1.05
C PHE A 644 -5.80 -9.88 -1.09
N TYR A 645 -6.00 -11.17 -1.31
CA TYR A 645 -4.89 -12.13 -1.42
C TYR A 645 -3.99 -11.82 -2.63
N GLU A 646 -4.57 -11.43 -3.76
CA GLU A 646 -3.85 -11.06 -4.97
C GLU A 646 -2.95 -9.83 -4.75
N ALA A 647 -3.44 -8.81 -4.04
CA ALA A 647 -2.66 -7.62 -3.72
C ALA A 647 -1.43 -7.94 -2.86
N VAL A 648 -1.54 -8.90 -1.94
CA VAL A 648 -0.42 -9.37 -1.12
C VAL A 648 0.54 -10.23 -1.96
N TRP A 649 0.00 -11.22 -2.68
CA TRP A 649 0.79 -12.21 -3.41
C TRP A 649 1.53 -11.65 -4.62
N LYS A 650 0.91 -10.78 -5.43
CA LYS A 650 1.58 -10.14 -6.59
C LYS A 650 2.73 -9.25 -6.17
N ARG A 651 2.65 -8.66 -5.00
CA ARG A 651 3.72 -7.85 -4.44
C ARG A 651 4.93 -8.68 -4.03
N ASP A 652 4.67 -9.83 -3.40
CA ASP A 652 5.69 -10.79 -2.98
C ASP A 652 5.12 -12.21 -2.96
N CYS A 653 5.54 -13.02 -3.94
CA CYS A 653 5.11 -14.42 -4.02
C CYS A 653 5.61 -15.30 -2.85
N ALA A 654 6.52 -14.79 -2.00
CA ALA A 654 6.95 -15.48 -0.79
C ALA A 654 5.90 -15.45 0.33
N HIS A 655 4.84 -14.64 0.23
CA HIS A 655 3.72 -14.64 1.16
C HIS A 655 2.81 -15.85 0.97
N THR A 656 3.21 -17.00 1.53
CA THR A 656 2.54 -18.28 1.34
C THR A 656 1.10 -18.30 1.83
N ALA A 657 0.76 -17.58 2.91
CA ALA A 657 -0.63 -17.46 3.36
C ALA A 657 -1.55 -16.87 2.29
N ALA A 658 -1.08 -15.86 1.53
CA ALA A 658 -1.82 -15.31 0.40
C ALA A 658 -1.85 -16.28 -0.80
N ALA A 659 -0.76 -16.98 -1.06
CA ALA A 659 -0.70 -17.99 -2.11
C ALA A 659 -1.70 -19.13 -1.86
N PHE A 660 -1.78 -19.65 -0.63
CA PHE A 660 -2.76 -20.67 -0.28
C PHE A 660 -4.20 -20.15 -0.28
N GLY A 661 -4.43 -18.91 0.14
CA GLY A 661 -5.73 -18.24 0.02
C GLY A 661 -6.22 -18.16 -1.44
N LEU A 662 -5.34 -17.71 -2.35
CA LEU A 662 -5.63 -17.70 -3.79
C LEU A 662 -5.85 -19.11 -4.35
N ALA A 663 -5.01 -20.08 -3.97
CA ALA A 663 -5.17 -21.46 -4.43
C ALA A 663 -6.54 -22.01 -4.02
N ARG A 664 -6.98 -21.81 -2.77
CA ARG A 664 -8.34 -22.20 -2.32
C ARG A 664 -9.42 -21.52 -3.15
N GLY A 665 -9.29 -20.20 -3.39
CA GLY A 665 -10.25 -19.45 -4.20
C GLY A 665 -10.39 -20.00 -5.63
N HIS A 666 -9.27 -20.33 -6.28
CA HIS A 666 -9.24 -20.97 -7.59
C HIS A 666 -9.81 -22.38 -7.57
N LEU A 667 -9.47 -23.18 -6.57
CA LEU A 667 -10.02 -24.52 -6.39
C LEU A 667 -11.53 -24.49 -6.16
N ALA A 668 -12.02 -23.56 -5.36
CA ALA A 668 -13.46 -23.36 -5.16
C ALA A 668 -14.20 -22.99 -6.45
N ALA A 669 -13.50 -22.36 -7.41
CA ALA A 669 -14.00 -22.07 -8.75
C ALA A 669 -13.76 -23.23 -9.75
N GLY A 670 -13.11 -24.33 -9.32
CA GLY A 670 -12.80 -25.48 -10.18
C GLY A 670 -11.55 -25.31 -11.05
N ASP A 671 -10.80 -24.20 -10.91
CA ASP A 671 -9.62 -23.91 -11.72
C ASP A 671 -8.33 -24.44 -11.06
N ARG A 672 -8.02 -25.70 -11.37
CA ARG A 672 -6.79 -26.38 -10.90
C ARG A 672 -5.53 -25.72 -11.43
N ASP A 673 -5.58 -25.27 -12.70
CA ASP A 673 -4.40 -24.70 -13.36
C ASP A 673 -3.99 -23.38 -12.72
N ALA A 674 -4.95 -22.52 -12.42
CA ALA A 674 -4.68 -21.27 -11.71
C ALA A 674 -4.16 -21.53 -10.29
N ALA A 675 -4.74 -22.49 -9.55
CA ALA A 675 -4.27 -22.84 -8.22
C ALA A 675 -2.81 -23.35 -8.25
N VAL A 676 -2.49 -24.23 -9.20
CA VAL A 676 -1.12 -24.76 -9.34
C VAL A 676 -0.14 -23.66 -9.75
N ARG A 677 -0.52 -22.76 -10.68
CA ARG A 677 0.35 -21.62 -11.05
C ARG A 677 0.71 -20.74 -9.85
N VAL A 678 -0.25 -20.48 -8.97
CA VAL A 678 -0.02 -19.67 -7.75
C VAL A 678 0.94 -20.40 -6.80
N LEU A 679 0.72 -21.70 -6.57
CA LEU A 679 1.59 -22.53 -5.72
C LEU A 679 3.00 -22.66 -6.30
N ASP A 680 3.12 -22.77 -7.63
CA ASP A 680 4.41 -22.87 -8.34
C ASP A 680 5.22 -21.57 -8.29
N ALA A 681 4.58 -20.43 -8.09
CA ALA A 681 5.26 -19.15 -7.96
C ALA A 681 5.93 -18.94 -6.60
N VAL A 682 5.62 -19.76 -5.58
CA VAL A 682 6.30 -19.70 -4.28
C VAL A 682 7.80 -19.97 -4.47
N PRO A 683 8.69 -19.04 -4.10
CA PRO A 683 10.12 -19.14 -4.41
C PRO A 683 10.82 -20.21 -3.54
N ALA A 684 11.88 -20.79 -4.08
CA ALA A 684 12.67 -21.82 -3.39
C ALA A 684 13.36 -21.33 -2.10
N THR A 685 13.45 -20.03 -1.91
CA THR A 685 13.95 -19.38 -0.69
C THR A 685 12.91 -19.36 0.44
N SER A 686 11.64 -19.63 0.13
CA SER A 686 10.58 -19.69 1.15
C SER A 686 10.71 -20.98 1.96
N ARG A 687 10.58 -20.87 3.28
CA ARG A 687 10.50 -22.04 4.18
C ARG A 687 9.30 -22.95 3.94
N HIS A 688 8.29 -22.45 3.22
CA HIS A 688 7.09 -23.19 2.84
C HIS A 688 7.10 -23.66 1.38
N TYR A 689 8.26 -23.61 0.74
CA TYR A 689 8.42 -24.06 -0.64
C TYR A 689 7.94 -25.51 -0.82
N ASP A 690 8.39 -26.41 0.04
CA ASP A 690 8.01 -27.83 -0.04
C ASP A 690 6.50 -28.02 0.17
N ALA A 691 5.88 -27.30 1.12
CA ALA A 691 4.44 -27.35 1.34
C ALA A 691 3.66 -26.90 0.08
N ALA A 692 4.12 -25.84 -0.60
CA ALA A 692 3.49 -25.39 -1.84
C ALA A 692 3.63 -26.42 -2.98
N ARG A 693 4.78 -27.11 -3.07
CA ARG A 693 5.01 -28.17 -4.07
C ARG A 693 4.18 -29.42 -3.78
N ILE A 694 4.07 -29.84 -2.52
CA ILE A 694 3.20 -30.93 -2.09
C ILE A 694 1.75 -30.58 -2.44
N ALA A 695 1.29 -29.38 -2.12
CA ALA A 695 -0.04 -28.90 -2.48
C ALA A 695 -0.30 -28.99 -3.99
N ALA A 696 0.66 -28.55 -4.81
CA ALA A 696 0.53 -28.63 -6.27
C ALA A 696 0.37 -30.07 -6.76
N VAL A 697 1.12 -31.05 -6.21
CA VAL A 697 0.95 -32.48 -6.52
C VAL A 697 -0.44 -32.96 -6.11
N ARG A 698 -0.88 -32.64 -4.89
CA ARG A 698 -2.19 -33.06 -4.37
C ARG A 698 -3.36 -32.45 -5.15
N VAL A 699 -3.25 -31.17 -5.53
CA VAL A 699 -4.22 -30.49 -6.40
C VAL A 699 -4.34 -31.18 -7.76
N ARG A 700 -3.22 -31.61 -8.34
CA ARG A 700 -3.22 -32.35 -9.61
C ARG A 700 -3.80 -33.74 -9.49
N ALA A 701 -3.55 -34.46 -8.39
CA ALA A 701 -3.97 -35.83 -8.23
C ALA A 701 -5.37 -36.00 -7.63
N GLY A 702 -5.85 -35.06 -6.84
CA GLY A 702 -7.07 -35.19 -6.03
C GLY A 702 -8.38 -34.97 -6.79
N THR A 703 -9.47 -35.59 -6.33
CA THR A 703 -10.83 -35.33 -6.83
C THR A 703 -11.34 -33.99 -6.28
N LEU A 704 -11.81 -33.09 -7.16
CA LEU A 704 -12.28 -31.76 -6.80
C LEU A 704 -13.78 -31.62 -7.10
N HIS A 705 -14.59 -31.30 -6.09
CA HIS A 705 -16.04 -31.16 -6.21
C HIS A 705 -16.70 -32.38 -6.93
N GLY A 706 -16.26 -33.58 -6.62
CA GLY A 706 -16.73 -34.79 -7.25
C GLY A 706 -16.17 -35.05 -8.66
N SER A 707 -15.40 -34.10 -9.21
CA SER A 707 -14.77 -34.27 -10.54
C SER A 707 -13.37 -34.83 -10.39
N PRO A 708 -13.08 -36.02 -10.94
CA PRO A 708 -11.76 -36.64 -10.88
C PRO A 708 -10.74 -35.83 -11.73
N PRO A 709 -9.43 -35.97 -11.43
CA PRO A 709 -8.37 -35.30 -12.19
C PRO A 709 -8.30 -35.84 -13.63
N SER A 710 -7.91 -35.02 -14.59
CA SER A 710 -7.68 -35.44 -15.96
C SER A 710 -6.42 -36.35 -16.09
N PRO A 711 -6.26 -37.16 -17.16
CA PRO A 711 -5.02 -37.88 -17.40
C PRO A 711 -3.78 -36.99 -17.51
N ALA A 712 -3.95 -35.74 -17.95
CA ALA A 712 -2.87 -34.76 -18.00
C ALA A 712 -2.48 -34.28 -16.59
N ASP A 713 -3.46 -34.08 -15.70
CA ASP A 713 -3.21 -33.72 -14.30
C ASP A 713 -2.47 -34.80 -13.56
N LEU A 714 -2.88 -36.06 -13.76
CA LEU A 714 -2.23 -37.21 -13.14
C LEU A 714 -0.77 -37.41 -13.60
N ARG A 715 -0.53 -37.21 -14.92
CA ARG A 715 0.85 -37.18 -15.45
C ARG A 715 1.69 -36.06 -14.84
N ASP A 716 1.11 -34.87 -14.69
CA ASP A 716 1.80 -33.74 -14.07
C ASP A 716 2.13 -34.02 -12.59
N ALA A 717 1.18 -34.59 -11.82
CA ALA A 717 1.43 -35.03 -10.43
C ALA A 717 2.56 -36.05 -10.34
N ALA A 718 2.51 -37.07 -11.20
CA ALA A 718 3.52 -38.10 -11.24
C ALA A 718 4.93 -37.60 -11.59
N ARG A 719 5.03 -36.62 -12.50
CA ARG A 719 6.28 -35.98 -12.87
C ARG A 719 6.87 -35.12 -11.73
N ARG A 720 6.03 -34.39 -11.01
CA ARG A 720 6.42 -33.46 -9.92
C ARG A 720 6.88 -34.16 -8.66
N LEU A 721 6.29 -35.34 -8.34
CA LEU A 721 6.51 -36.01 -7.06
C LEU A 721 7.97 -36.45 -6.84
N PRO A 722 8.73 -36.99 -7.82
CA PRO A 722 10.14 -37.30 -7.65
C PRO A 722 11.02 -36.08 -7.35
N GLU A 723 10.62 -34.89 -7.80
CA GLU A 723 11.37 -33.65 -7.61
C GLU A 723 11.28 -33.11 -6.18
N LEU A 724 10.32 -33.59 -5.37
CA LEU A 724 10.13 -33.14 -3.99
C LEU A 724 11.28 -33.61 -3.08
N ARG A 725 11.78 -32.73 -2.23
CA ARG A 725 12.81 -33.04 -1.21
C ARG A 725 12.19 -33.55 0.08
N LEU A 726 11.52 -34.68 0.01
CA LEU A 726 10.89 -35.33 1.17
C LEU A 726 11.90 -36.21 1.91
N ASP A 727 11.69 -36.44 3.22
CA ASP A 727 12.45 -37.34 4.07
C ASP A 727 13.98 -37.18 3.98
N GLY A 728 14.44 -35.91 3.87
CA GLY A 728 15.86 -35.61 3.69
C GLY A 728 16.47 -36.06 2.35
N GLY A 729 15.62 -36.38 1.37
CA GLY A 729 16.03 -36.86 0.05
C GLY A 729 16.04 -38.40 -0.07
N ALA A 730 15.61 -39.16 0.97
CA ALA A 730 15.51 -40.60 0.92
C ALA A 730 14.45 -41.06 -0.09
N ALA A 731 14.82 -41.96 -0.99
CA ALA A 731 13.92 -42.49 -2.02
C ALA A 731 12.81 -43.38 -1.44
N ASP A 732 13.08 -44.02 -0.33
CA ASP A 732 12.21 -44.96 0.40
C ASP A 732 11.62 -44.34 1.69
N GLY A 733 11.64 -43.01 1.79
CA GLY A 733 11.17 -42.27 2.96
C GLY A 733 9.66 -42.43 3.21
N GLU A 734 9.26 -42.34 4.47
CA GLU A 734 7.87 -42.51 4.91
C GLU A 734 6.89 -41.52 4.29
N SER A 735 7.29 -40.23 4.27
CA SER A 735 6.46 -39.18 3.71
C SER A 735 6.26 -39.32 2.20
N ARG A 736 7.33 -39.68 1.49
CA ARG A 736 7.28 -39.99 0.06
C ARG A 736 6.37 -41.15 -0.25
N ALA A 737 6.45 -42.23 0.53
CA ALA A 737 5.59 -43.43 0.37
C ALA A 737 4.11 -43.10 0.53
N ARG A 738 3.75 -42.22 1.50
CA ARG A 738 2.36 -41.77 1.71
C ARG A 738 1.85 -40.96 0.52
N LEU A 739 2.63 -40.01 0.05
CA LEU A 739 2.21 -39.17 -1.09
C LEU A 739 2.10 -39.98 -2.38
N ILE A 740 2.99 -40.96 -2.60
CA ILE A 740 2.91 -41.92 -3.71
C ILE A 740 1.61 -42.75 -3.63
N ALA A 741 1.28 -43.24 -2.44
CA ALA A 741 0.05 -44.03 -2.22
C ALA A 741 -1.20 -43.19 -2.54
N GLU A 742 -1.27 -41.93 -2.08
CA GLU A 742 -2.38 -41.00 -2.37
C GLU A 742 -2.52 -40.78 -3.88
N VAL A 743 -1.43 -40.50 -4.61
CA VAL A 743 -1.46 -40.25 -6.05
C VAL A 743 -1.90 -41.51 -6.81
N ARG A 744 -1.39 -42.72 -6.44
CA ARG A 744 -1.78 -43.99 -7.08
C ARG A 744 -3.24 -44.34 -6.83
N GLU A 745 -3.72 -44.11 -5.60
CA GLU A 745 -5.11 -44.41 -5.23
C GLU A 745 -6.08 -43.52 -6.01
N ASN A 746 -5.81 -42.19 -6.05
CA ASN A 746 -6.59 -41.21 -6.82
C ASN A 746 -6.57 -41.52 -8.32
N THR A 747 -5.42 -41.99 -8.84
CA THR A 747 -5.31 -42.41 -10.23
C THR A 747 -6.20 -43.63 -10.50
N LEU A 748 -6.14 -44.68 -9.67
CA LEU A 748 -6.97 -45.86 -9.83
C LEU A 748 -8.47 -45.54 -9.80
N HIS A 749 -8.89 -44.61 -8.91
CA HIS A 749 -10.28 -44.17 -8.85
C HIS A 749 -10.69 -43.41 -10.12
N ALA A 750 -9.87 -42.44 -10.55
CA ALA A 750 -10.13 -41.69 -11.77
C ALA A 750 -10.30 -42.53 -13.02
N LEU A 751 -9.67 -43.70 -13.03
CA LEU A 751 -9.75 -44.66 -14.14
C LEU A 751 -11.04 -45.47 -14.17
N ARG A 752 -11.65 -45.68 -13.01
CA ARG A 752 -12.88 -46.46 -12.85
C ARG A 752 -14.16 -45.62 -13.15
N GLU A 753 -14.01 -44.31 -13.34
CA GLU A 753 -15.14 -43.47 -13.68
C GLU A 753 -15.74 -43.83 -15.05
N PRO A 754 -17.08 -44.00 -15.16
CA PRO A 754 -17.75 -44.37 -16.42
C PRO A 754 -17.52 -43.32 -17.51
N GLY A 755 -17.16 -43.76 -18.73
CA GLY A 755 -17.03 -42.91 -19.90
C GLY A 755 -15.62 -42.37 -20.19
N ARG A 756 -14.61 -42.70 -19.38
CA ARG A 756 -13.21 -42.44 -19.73
C ARG A 756 -12.64 -43.52 -20.66
N GLY A 757 -11.97 -43.10 -21.74
CA GLY A 757 -11.26 -43.99 -22.65
C GLY A 757 -9.99 -44.58 -22.03
N PRO A 758 -9.33 -45.53 -22.74
CA PRO A 758 -8.20 -46.33 -22.21
C PRO A 758 -6.88 -45.52 -22.09
N ASP A 759 -6.87 -44.21 -22.24
CA ASP A 759 -5.63 -43.41 -22.12
C ASP A 759 -5.20 -43.23 -20.65
N PHE A 760 -4.49 -44.20 -20.18
CA PHE A 760 -3.86 -44.19 -18.86
C PHE A 760 -2.53 -43.43 -18.86
N PRO A 761 -2.23 -42.66 -17.82
CA PRO A 761 -0.89 -42.12 -17.67
C PRO A 761 0.08 -43.26 -17.33
N ALA A 762 0.98 -43.59 -18.23
CA ALA A 762 2.10 -44.50 -18.01
C ALA A 762 3.32 -43.76 -17.43
N GLY A 763 4.12 -44.46 -16.63
CA GLY A 763 5.38 -43.94 -16.08
C GLY A 763 5.81 -44.70 -14.84
N ASP A 764 7.06 -44.51 -14.41
CA ASP A 764 7.67 -45.29 -13.29
C ASP A 764 6.82 -45.23 -12.01
N LEU A 765 6.13 -44.13 -11.77
CA LEU A 765 5.26 -43.96 -10.60
C LEU A 765 3.89 -44.63 -10.75
N LEU A 766 3.30 -44.61 -11.94
CA LEU A 766 1.92 -45.03 -12.23
C LEU A 766 1.85 -46.39 -12.95
N GLY A 767 2.98 -46.94 -13.34
CA GLY A 767 3.08 -48.27 -13.98
C GLY A 767 2.93 -48.20 -15.51
N PRO A 768 2.63 -49.34 -16.12
CA PRO A 768 2.66 -49.54 -17.58
C PRO A 768 1.49 -48.90 -18.34
N GLY A 769 0.61 -48.17 -17.65
CA GLY A 769 -0.54 -47.49 -18.26
C GLY A 769 -1.78 -48.36 -18.34
N ASP A 770 -1.90 -49.38 -17.49
CA ASP A 770 -3.09 -50.22 -17.35
C ASP A 770 -3.52 -50.37 -15.88
N GLU A 771 -4.74 -50.84 -15.66
CA GLU A 771 -5.31 -51.01 -14.33
C GLU A 771 -4.58 -52.07 -13.50
N GLU A 772 -4.14 -53.16 -14.13
CA GLU A 772 -3.49 -54.29 -13.43
C GLU A 772 -2.13 -53.86 -12.87
N GLY A 773 -1.31 -53.23 -13.64
CA GLY A 773 -0.02 -52.68 -13.21
C GLY A 773 -0.16 -51.67 -12.09
N LEU A 774 -1.13 -50.70 -12.20
CA LEU A 774 -1.40 -49.69 -11.18
C LEU A 774 -1.89 -50.34 -9.87
N ARG A 775 -2.78 -51.33 -9.94
CA ARG A 775 -3.24 -52.12 -8.79
C ARG A 775 -2.08 -52.81 -8.06
N SER A 776 -1.17 -53.41 -8.82
CA SER A 776 0.02 -54.05 -8.25
C SER A 776 0.92 -53.05 -7.52
N LEU A 777 1.10 -51.87 -8.08
CA LEU A 777 1.89 -50.79 -7.46
C LEU A 777 1.20 -50.23 -6.21
N LEU A 778 -0.14 -50.09 -6.22
CA LEU A 778 -0.90 -49.58 -5.08
C LEU A 778 -0.92 -50.61 -3.93
N GLU A 779 -1.06 -51.93 -4.24
CA GLU A 779 -0.89 -52.99 -3.26
C GLU A 779 0.46 -52.88 -2.53
N GLN A 780 1.54 -52.68 -3.29
CA GLN A 780 2.87 -52.51 -2.71
C GLN A 780 2.94 -51.24 -1.83
N SER A 781 2.31 -50.14 -2.27
CA SER A 781 2.24 -48.92 -1.48
C SER A 781 1.54 -49.16 -0.14
N PHE A 782 0.37 -49.82 -0.12
CA PHE A 782 -0.34 -50.07 1.13
C PHE A 782 0.44 -51.05 2.05
N ARG A 783 1.16 -52.02 1.52
CA ARG A 783 2.07 -52.85 2.32
C ARG A 783 3.23 -52.04 2.92
N GLN A 784 3.77 -51.10 2.17
CA GLN A 784 4.79 -50.16 2.66
C GLN A 784 4.23 -49.23 3.76
N LEU A 785 3.00 -48.74 3.62
CA LEU A 785 2.34 -47.95 4.66
C LEU A 785 2.03 -48.78 5.91
N ALA A 786 1.65 -50.08 5.74
CA ALA A 786 1.44 -50.98 6.85
C ALA A 786 2.70 -51.15 7.72
N ALA A 787 3.89 -51.12 7.12
CA ALA A 787 5.15 -51.12 7.87
C ALA A 787 5.38 -49.85 8.72
N GLN A 788 4.72 -48.73 8.43
CA GLN A 788 4.78 -47.48 9.19
C GLN A 788 3.75 -47.43 10.33
N ALA A 789 2.78 -48.35 10.37
CA ALA A 789 1.70 -48.38 11.36
C ALA A 789 2.24 -48.56 12.78
N ARG A 790 1.67 -47.81 13.72
CA ARG A 790 2.03 -47.83 15.13
C ARG A 790 1.17 -48.76 15.96
N THR A 791 0.00 -49.10 15.46
CA THR A 791 -0.95 -50.04 16.12
C THR A 791 -1.29 -51.22 15.25
N ALA A 792 -1.66 -52.33 15.88
CA ALA A 792 -2.10 -53.53 15.16
C ALA A 792 -3.37 -53.26 14.32
N GLN A 793 -4.23 -52.37 14.77
CA GLN A 793 -5.45 -52.00 14.05
C GLN A 793 -5.13 -51.22 12.76
N GLU A 794 -4.25 -50.22 12.82
CA GLU A 794 -3.79 -49.50 11.61
C GLU A 794 -3.13 -50.45 10.63
N HIS A 795 -2.22 -51.30 11.14
CA HIS A 795 -1.52 -52.31 10.33
C HIS A 795 -2.51 -53.25 9.62
N GLY A 796 -3.49 -53.78 10.36
CA GLY A 796 -4.51 -54.65 9.81
C GLY A 796 -5.32 -53.97 8.70
N ARG A 797 -5.81 -52.75 8.98
CA ARG A 797 -6.61 -51.99 8.00
C ARG A 797 -5.85 -51.72 6.69
N LEU A 798 -4.56 -51.37 6.78
CA LEU A 798 -3.73 -51.11 5.59
C LEU A 798 -3.46 -52.37 4.80
N LEU A 799 -3.33 -53.53 5.47
CA LEU A 799 -3.24 -54.83 4.79
C LEU A 799 -4.57 -55.24 4.12
N ASP A 800 -5.72 -54.94 4.73
CA ASP A 800 -7.03 -55.13 4.10
C ASP A 800 -7.14 -54.34 2.82
N LEU A 801 -6.77 -53.05 2.83
CA LEU A 801 -6.72 -52.20 1.64
C LEU A 801 -5.78 -52.76 0.58
N ALA A 802 -4.62 -53.28 0.97
CA ALA A 802 -3.70 -53.92 0.04
C ALA A 802 -4.35 -55.16 -0.63
N HIS A 803 -5.11 -55.94 0.11
CA HIS A 803 -5.83 -57.10 -0.43
C HIS A 803 -7.00 -56.73 -1.34
N GLU A 804 -7.75 -55.67 -1.00
CA GLU A 804 -8.86 -55.12 -1.79
C GLU A 804 -8.41 -54.63 -3.18
N VAL A 805 -7.23 -54.02 -3.25
CA VAL A 805 -6.72 -53.48 -4.53
C VAL A 805 -5.93 -54.47 -5.35
N ARG A 806 -5.59 -55.62 -4.81
CA ARG A 806 -4.79 -56.64 -5.48
C ARG A 806 -5.37 -57.06 -6.83
N PRO A 807 -4.58 -57.17 -7.92
CA PRO A 807 -5.06 -57.76 -9.17
C PRO A 807 -5.66 -59.15 -8.97
N MET A 808 -6.86 -59.41 -9.54
CA MET A 808 -7.45 -60.73 -9.53
C MET A 808 -6.73 -61.61 -10.58
N THR A 809 -5.96 -62.55 -10.14
CA THR A 809 -5.45 -63.60 -11.00
C THR A 809 -6.61 -64.57 -11.30
N THR A 810 -7.18 -64.48 -12.49
CA THR A 810 -8.03 -65.54 -13.03
C THR A 810 -7.16 -66.77 -13.32
N PHE A 811 -7.33 -67.82 -12.51
CA PHE A 811 -6.76 -69.17 -12.81
C PHE A 811 -7.48 -69.77 -13.96
#